data_c48276cb5581bddc1f9f46db634fb7a3
#
_entry.id   c48276cb5581bddc1f9f46db634fb7a3
#
_cell.length_a   1.000
_cell.length_b   1.000
_cell.length_c   1.000
_cell.angle_alpha   90.00
_cell.angle_beta   90.00
_cell.angle_gamma   90.00
#
_symmetry.space_group_name_H-M   'P 1'
#
loop_
_entity.id
_entity.type
_entity.pdbx_description
1 polymer ?
#
loop_
_entity_poly.entity_id
_entity_poly.type
_entity_poly.pdbx_seq_one_letter_code
_entity_poly.pdbx_strand_id
1 'polypeptide(L)'
;MLFSPRLSSPLTPSAVKIERENLKQFELENFSRYSIFELIENRCDFYDALLIQLWQEIGLSEQQGISLIAVGGYGRREMFPLSDLDFLILVEQIPSPEIEEKITQFIQFLWDCGFEVGNSVRTLEQCESEGKQDITIATNLLEARFLTGNRPHFDALNELVKHADFWSKEDFFNAKVQEQIERYQRYHNTAYNLEPDIKYSPGGLRDLHLLYWVALRHSGALTLEAILQSGFIYPQEYQQLQESRAFLFKVRFALHLILKRYDNRLLFDRQIKVSELLGFRGEGNQAVEKMMKCFFQALHRISLISNLLIQHYRENVLSSSQVTVIDQLDNDFQLINQCLCLRNSLVFQEKPERILDLFFYLTQYEQADIHSDTLRQLQISLDQLPQKLCEIPAAREKFLRLFNQPNAIKRAFMPMHQYGILTAYLPQWQAIEGLMQFDLFHIYTVDEHTLRVMLKLESFLSQESAQEHPIAHRIFSQLSDRTLLYIAALFHDIAKGRGGDHAELGAEDVAEFAQLHGLDRREIDTLAWLVKSHLLMSITAQRRDIHDPEVVMNFAEAVQNQVRLDYLTCLTVADICATNGNLWNSWKRSLFASLYEFTEQQFAQGMKELLDYSEKSAENRKLAQQILTQDYSDIAPILIEQLWARCPEDYFVRNMPKQIAWHTSLLVDFAEALLVKISNRFSLGGTEVFIYCQDQPHLFNKVVSTIGAKKFSIHDAQIITTQDGYVFDSFIITELNGELVEFDRRRELEQALTVALQSEKLPALSIVPNRQLQHFTVQTDVRFLHENKKEHTEMELVALDKPGLLAQVSQIFSELNLNLLNAKITTVGEKAEDFFILTNQFGQALAREEREILKQVLVKEIH
;
A
#
# COMPACT_ATOMS: atom_id res chain seq x y z
N MET A 1 -14.07 -19.91 35.46
CA MET A 1 -12.66 -19.94 35.03
C MET A 1 -12.41 -21.21 34.24
N LEU A 2 -12.00 -21.12 32.99
CA LEU A 2 -11.72 -22.28 32.11
C LEU A 2 -10.36 -22.91 32.45
N PHE A 3 -9.40 -22.07 32.81
CA PHE A 3 -8.09 -22.46 33.31
C PHE A 3 -8.01 -22.28 34.84
N SER A 4 -7.65 -23.32 35.55
CA SER A 4 -7.51 -23.27 37.03
C SER A 4 -6.06 -23.13 37.39
N PRO A 5 -5.57 -21.91 37.74
CA PRO A 5 -4.18 -21.67 38.05
C PRO A 5 -3.82 -22.37 39.38
N ARG A 6 -2.59 -22.91 39.44
CA ARG A 6 -2.02 -23.46 40.68
C ARG A 6 -1.09 -22.43 41.32
N LEU A 7 -1.66 -21.35 41.79
CA LEU A 7 -0.90 -20.32 42.48
C LEU A 7 -0.49 -20.83 43.87
N SER A 8 0.82 -20.80 44.15
CA SER A 8 1.35 -21.16 45.48
C SER A 8 1.03 -20.06 46.49
N SER A 9 1.00 -20.41 47.78
CA SER A 9 1.00 -19.43 48.86
C SER A 9 2.15 -19.79 49.79
N PRO A 10 3.15 -18.89 49.95
CA PRO A 10 3.26 -17.56 49.35
C PRO A 10 3.59 -17.62 47.85
N LEU A 11 3.18 -16.56 47.13
CA LEU A 11 3.51 -16.36 45.69
C LEU A 11 5.03 -16.22 45.50
N THR A 12 5.55 -16.84 44.48
CA THR A 12 6.93 -16.63 44.02
C THR A 12 6.96 -16.21 42.52
N PRO A 13 7.87 -15.33 42.10
CA PRO A 13 7.95 -14.91 40.71
C PRO A 13 8.14 -16.07 39.74
N SER A 14 8.89 -17.10 40.14
CA SER A 14 9.10 -18.31 39.30
C SER A 14 7.84 -19.13 39.14
N ALA A 15 7.02 -19.30 40.18
CA ALA A 15 5.74 -20.02 40.08
C ALA A 15 4.75 -19.26 39.18
N VAL A 16 4.69 -17.94 39.29
CA VAL A 16 3.81 -17.11 38.44
C VAL A 16 4.24 -17.17 36.99
N LYS A 17 5.54 -17.15 36.70
CA LYS A 17 6.04 -17.34 35.31
C LYS A 17 5.59 -18.67 34.70
N ILE A 18 5.68 -19.74 35.47
CA ILE A 18 5.24 -21.08 35.02
C ILE A 18 3.73 -21.08 34.75
N GLU A 19 2.92 -20.53 35.65
CA GLU A 19 1.47 -20.47 35.43
C GLU A 19 1.05 -19.57 34.27
N ARG A 20 1.78 -18.49 33.98
CA ARG A 20 1.58 -17.69 32.77
C ARG A 20 1.87 -18.48 31.49
N GLU A 21 2.93 -19.29 31.50
CA GLU A 21 3.25 -20.14 30.36
C GLU A 21 2.22 -21.26 30.19
N ASN A 22 1.75 -21.85 31.30
CA ASN A 22 0.67 -22.85 31.31
C ASN A 22 -0.63 -22.26 30.77
N LEU A 23 -0.97 -21.01 31.12
CA LEU A 23 -2.12 -20.30 30.60
C LEU A 23 -1.98 -20.08 29.08
N LYS A 24 -0.81 -19.63 28.62
CA LYS A 24 -0.55 -19.44 27.19
C LYS A 24 -0.65 -20.74 26.39
N GLN A 25 -0.12 -21.83 26.96
CA GLN A 25 -0.21 -23.16 26.33
C GLN A 25 -1.67 -23.63 26.29
N PHE A 26 -2.41 -23.47 27.39
CA PHE A 26 -3.85 -23.78 27.43
C PHE A 26 -4.64 -23.00 26.36
N GLU A 27 -4.37 -21.72 26.21
CA GLU A 27 -5.03 -20.88 25.22
C GLU A 27 -4.69 -21.30 23.79
N LEU A 28 -3.43 -21.66 23.52
CA LEU A 28 -3.01 -22.14 22.20
C LEU A 28 -3.72 -23.46 21.84
N GLU A 29 -3.79 -24.40 22.77
CA GLU A 29 -4.42 -25.71 22.57
C GLU A 29 -5.94 -25.62 22.43
N ASN A 30 -6.56 -24.60 23.02
CA ASN A 30 -8.00 -24.46 23.08
C ASN A 30 -8.52 -23.25 22.26
N PHE A 31 -7.67 -22.60 21.46
CA PHE A 31 -8.01 -21.41 20.69
C PHE A 31 -9.22 -21.62 19.75
N SER A 32 -9.32 -22.79 19.15
CA SER A 32 -10.44 -23.14 18.27
C SER A 32 -11.68 -23.66 18.98
N ARG A 33 -11.54 -24.01 20.25
CA ARG A 33 -12.60 -24.69 21.04
C ARG A 33 -13.53 -23.69 21.76
N TYR A 34 -12.95 -22.63 22.31
CA TYR A 34 -13.70 -21.61 23.05
C TYR A 34 -13.89 -20.32 22.21
N SER A 35 -14.92 -19.56 22.56
CA SER A 35 -15.09 -18.24 21.99
C SER A 35 -13.95 -17.32 22.43
N ILE A 36 -13.64 -16.33 21.61
CA ILE A 36 -12.56 -15.39 21.94
C ILE A 36 -12.87 -14.60 23.23
N PHE A 37 -14.12 -14.33 23.49
CA PHE A 37 -14.54 -13.61 24.68
C PHE A 37 -14.32 -14.45 25.94
N GLU A 38 -14.62 -15.76 25.89
CA GLU A 38 -14.35 -16.68 27.00
C GLU A 38 -12.83 -16.79 27.31
N LEU A 39 -11.98 -16.81 26.29
CA LEU A 39 -10.52 -16.85 26.48
C LEU A 39 -10.01 -15.55 27.12
N ILE A 40 -10.49 -14.38 26.67
CA ILE A 40 -10.12 -13.08 27.21
C ILE A 40 -10.62 -12.93 28.65
N GLU A 41 -11.84 -13.33 28.94
CA GLU A 41 -12.43 -13.30 30.27
C GLU A 41 -11.65 -14.20 31.22
N ASN A 42 -11.33 -15.42 30.82
CA ASN A 42 -10.54 -16.36 31.60
C ASN A 42 -9.15 -15.83 31.94
N ARG A 43 -8.52 -15.11 31.00
CA ARG A 43 -7.23 -14.42 31.23
C ARG A 43 -7.38 -13.30 32.24
N CYS A 44 -8.44 -12.48 32.14
CA CYS A 44 -8.72 -11.43 33.12
C CYS A 44 -8.94 -12.00 34.52
N ASP A 45 -9.70 -13.10 34.64
CA ASP A 45 -9.92 -13.78 35.92
C ASP A 45 -8.63 -14.29 36.54
N PHE A 46 -7.69 -14.81 35.71
CA PHE A 46 -6.37 -15.21 36.16
C PHE A 46 -5.59 -14.04 36.78
N TYR A 47 -5.58 -12.90 36.06
CA TYR A 47 -4.85 -11.71 36.53
C TYR A 47 -5.54 -11.07 37.75
N ASP A 48 -6.89 -11.04 37.79
CA ASP A 48 -7.64 -10.57 38.98
C ASP A 48 -7.27 -11.39 40.20
N ALA A 49 -7.28 -12.73 40.10
CA ALA A 49 -6.93 -13.63 41.17
C ALA A 49 -5.48 -13.44 41.67
N LEU A 50 -4.55 -13.33 40.71
CA LEU A 50 -3.13 -13.10 41.01
C LEU A 50 -2.90 -11.78 41.75
N LEU A 51 -3.45 -10.68 41.21
CA LEU A 51 -3.24 -9.36 41.83
C LEU A 51 -3.90 -9.23 43.18
N ILE A 52 -5.10 -9.79 43.39
CA ILE A 52 -5.78 -9.80 44.67
C ILE A 52 -5.02 -10.64 45.68
N GLN A 53 -4.51 -11.81 45.32
CA GLN A 53 -3.68 -12.63 46.19
C GLN A 53 -2.38 -11.93 46.58
N LEU A 54 -1.65 -11.36 45.62
CA LEU A 54 -0.43 -10.61 45.85
C LEU A 54 -0.66 -9.41 46.78
N TRP A 55 -1.76 -8.68 46.60
CA TRP A 55 -2.19 -7.57 47.43
C TRP A 55 -2.39 -7.98 48.89
N GLN A 56 -2.97 -9.16 49.11
CA GLN A 56 -3.19 -9.72 50.42
C GLN A 56 -1.89 -10.18 51.09
N GLU A 57 -1.02 -10.88 50.34
CA GLU A 57 0.24 -11.43 50.86
C GLU A 57 1.25 -10.34 51.27
N ILE A 58 1.25 -9.19 50.59
CA ILE A 58 2.06 -8.02 50.93
C ILE A 58 1.47 -7.23 52.13
N GLY A 59 0.23 -7.53 52.51
CA GLY A 59 -0.44 -6.86 53.64
C GLY A 59 -0.99 -5.47 53.27
N LEU A 60 -1.29 -5.23 51.99
CA LEU A 60 -1.96 -4.00 51.54
C LEU A 60 -3.48 -4.05 51.81
N SER A 61 -4.05 -5.23 51.94
CA SER A 61 -5.48 -5.42 52.31
C SER A 61 -5.84 -4.98 53.71
N GLU A 62 -4.85 -4.91 54.60
CA GLU A 62 -5.02 -4.46 55.96
C GLU A 62 -4.96 -2.93 56.09
N GLN A 63 -4.53 -2.24 55.06
CA GLN A 63 -4.38 -0.79 55.05
C GLN A 63 -5.70 -0.10 54.69
N GLN A 64 -6.13 0.83 55.53
CA GLN A 64 -7.32 1.65 55.26
C GLN A 64 -6.99 2.75 54.26
N GLY A 65 -7.96 3.14 53.46
CA GLY A 65 -7.84 4.27 52.51
C GLY A 65 -7.00 3.99 51.24
N ILE A 66 -6.78 2.69 50.92
CA ILE A 66 -6.08 2.33 49.67
C ILE A 66 -6.88 1.31 48.86
N SER A 67 -6.85 1.46 47.56
CA SER A 67 -7.57 0.60 46.63
C SER A 67 -6.75 0.27 45.39
N LEU A 68 -6.85 -0.96 44.91
CA LEU A 68 -6.32 -1.40 43.66
C LEU A 68 -7.42 -1.38 42.59
N ILE A 69 -7.20 -0.68 41.50
CA ILE A 69 -8.17 -0.40 40.44
C ILE A 69 -7.53 -0.76 39.11
N ALA A 70 -8.18 -1.61 38.30
CA ALA A 70 -7.80 -1.87 36.93
C ALA A 70 -8.24 -0.71 36.05
N VAL A 71 -7.40 -0.26 35.14
CA VAL A 71 -7.69 0.84 34.17
C VAL A 71 -7.36 0.41 32.75
N GLY A 72 -7.71 1.22 31.76
CA GLY A 72 -7.39 0.95 30.38
C GLY A 72 -7.96 -0.38 29.87
N GLY A 73 -7.18 -1.13 29.08
CA GLY A 73 -7.56 -2.45 28.56
C GLY A 73 -7.91 -3.45 29.68
N TYR A 74 -7.19 -3.42 30.78
CA TYR A 74 -7.46 -4.26 31.92
C TYR A 74 -8.76 -3.84 32.65
N GLY A 75 -9.01 -2.56 32.71
CA GLY A 75 -10.29 -2.04 33.25
C GLY A 75 -11.50 -2.52 32.43
N ARG A 76 -11.41 -2.53 31.08
CA ARG A 76 -12.45 -3.04 30.18
C ARG A 76 -12.56 -4.57 30.12
N ARG A 77 -11.71 -5.31 30.83
CA ARG A 77 -11.56 -6.77 30.73
C ARG A 77 -11.16 -7.25 29.32
N GLU A 78 -10.31 -6.50 28.64
CA GLU A 78 -9.81 -6.79 27.29
C GLU A 78 -8.31 -7.13 27.31
N MET A 79 -7.94 -8.21 28.03
CA MET A 79 -6.56 -8.66 28.17
C MET A 79 -6.18 -9.69 27.12
N PHE A 80 -5.22 -9.33 26.27
CA PHE A 80 -4.63 -10.20 25.27
C PHE A 80 -3.29 -10.79 25.78
N PRO A 81 -2.74 -11.85 25.16
CA PRO A 81 -1.56 -12.55 25.69
C PRO A 81 -0.33 -11.66 25.95
N LEU A 82 -0.19 -10.55 25.23
CA LEU A 82 0.91 -9.58 25.37
C LEU A 82 0.42 -8.20 25.86
N SER A 83 -0.79 -8.10 26.41
CA SER A 83 -1.26 -6.85 27.00
C SER A 83 -0.48 -6.52 28.27
N ASP A 84 -0.20 -5.25 28.48
CA ASP A 84 0.29 -4.66 29.71
C ASP A 84 -0.79 -4.70 30.83
N LEU A 85 -0.34 -4.71 32.07
CA LEU A 85 -1.20 -4.62 33.24
C LEU A 85 -1.30 -3.16 33.67
N ASP A 86 -2.41 -2.51 33.29
CA ASP A 86 -2.68 -1.13 33.65
C ASP A 86 -3.51 -1.05 34.93
N PHE A 87 -2.96 -0.43 35.98
CA PHE A 87 -3.71 -0.23 37.21
C PHE A 87 -3.40 1.10 37.90
N LEU A 88 -4.38 1.57 38.68
CA LEU A 88 -4.30 2.71 39.55
C LEU A 88 -4.35 2.20 41.00
N ILE A 89 -3.40 2.63 41.82
CA ILE A 89 -3.49 2.54 43.25
C ILE A 89 -4.05 3.86 43.77
N LEU A 90 -5.34 3.86 44.12
CA LEU A 90 -6.01 5.03 44.64
C LEU A 90 -5.79 5.11 46.16
N VAL A 91 -5.26 6.24 46.61
CA VAL A 91 -4.92 6.48 48.01
C VAL A 91 -5.69 7.68 48.56
N GLU A 92 -6.12 7.58 49.82
CA GLU A 92 -6.85 8.69 50.46
C GLU A 92 -5.95 9.89 50.75
N GLN A 93 -4.68 9.59 51.10
CA GLN A 93 -3.64 10.56 51.40
C GLN A 93 -2.31 10.10 50.82
N ILE A 94 -1.33 10.99 50.75
CA ILE A 94 0.04 10.62 50.38
C ILE A 94 0.50 9.47 51.26
N PRO A 95 0.96 8.32 50.68
CA PRO A 95 1.31 7.12 51.42
C PRO A 95 2.41 7.37 52.44
N SER A 96 2.28 6.75 53.62
CA SER A 96 3.40 6.70 54.57
C SER A 96 4.57 5.90 53.99
N PRO A 97 5.82 6.09 54.46
CA PRO A 97 6.98 5.32 53.99
C PRO A 97 6.79 3.80 54.05
N GLU A 98 6.05 3.29 55.03
CA GLU A 98 5.74 1.86 55.15
C GLU A 98 4.79 1.40 54.02
N ILE A 99 3.76 2.18 53.69
CA ILE A 99 2.82 1.87 52.60
C ILE A 99 3.51 2.01 51.25
N GLU A 100 4.36 3.01 51.11
CA GLU A 100 5.16 3.24 49.88
C GLU A 100 6.10 2.06 49.59
N GLU A 101 6.75 1.52 50.66
CA GLU A 101 7.57 0.32 50.55
C GLU A 101 6.76 -0.90 50.10
N LYS A 102 5.58 -1.14 50.66
CA LYS A 102 4.67 -2.22 50.27
C LYS A 102 4.19 -2.08 48.84
N ILE A 103 3.84 -0.87 48.39
CA ILE A 103 3.48 -0.57 47.00
C ILE A 103 4.66 -0.86 46.04
N THR A 104 5.86 -0.46 46.46
CA THR A 104 7.08 -0.74 45.68
C THR A 104 7.33 -2.24 45.58
N GLN A 105 7.18 -3.00 46.65
CA GLN A 105 7.29 -4.46 46.65
C GLN A 105 6.25 -5.11 45.73
N PHE A 106 5.00 -4.60 45.70
CA PHE A 106 3.94 -5.09 44.83
C PHE A 106 4.30 -4.89 43.35
N ILE A 107 4.75 -3.72 42.96
CA ILE A 107 5.13 -3.39 41.57
C ILE A 107 6.39 -4.18 41.16
N GLN A 108 7.40 -4.25 42.03
CA GLN A 108 8.63 -4.98 41.78
C GLN A 108 8.37 -6.48 41.58
N PHE A 109 7.50 -7.08 42.43
CA PHE A 109 7.12 -8.49 42.24
C PHE A 109 6.52 -8.74 40.83
N LEU A 110 5.67 -7.85 40.33
CA LEU A 110 5.08 -7.97 38.99
C LEU A 110 6.15 -7.85 37.90
N TRP A 111 7.12 -6.94 38.03
CA TRP A 111 8.25 -6.86 37.11
C TRP A 111 9.11 -8.13 37.15
N ASP A 112 9.37 -8.66 38.35
CA ASP A 112 10.12 -9.92 38.56
C ASP A 112 9.38 -11.11 37.92
N CYS A 113 8.05 -11.07 37.86
CA CYS A 113 7.24 -12.03 37.10
C CYS A 113 7.27 -11.81 35.58
N GLY A 114 7.92 -10.74 35.11
CA GLY A 114 8.04 -10.41 33.66
C GLY A 114 6.76 -9.79 33.07
N PHE A 115 5.96 -9.11 33.89
CA PHE A 115 4.86 -8.30 33.40
C PHE A 115 5.36 -6.93 32.92
N GLU A 116 4.79 -6.44 31.80
CA GLU A 116 4.81 -5.02 31.49
C GLU A 116 3.68 -4.37 32.28
N VAL A 117 4.04 -3.37 33.11
CA VAL A 117 3.11 -2.78 34.08
C VAL A 117 3.00 -1.28 33.82
N GLY A 118 1.79 -0.82 33.49
CA GLY A 118 1.40 0.57 33.56
C GLY A 118 0.77 0.87 34.93
N ASN A 119 1.42 1.68 35.76
CA ASN A 119 0.91 1.95 37.07
C ASN A 119 0.90 3.43 37.42
N SER A 120 -0.02 3.81 38.30
CA SER A 120 -0.02 5.13 38.90
C SER A 120 -0.53 5.03 40.35
N VAL A 121 0.01 5.88 41.25
CA VAL A 121 -0.45 6.04 42.62
C VAL A 121 -0.96 7.48 42.75
N ARG A 122 -2.24 7.65 43.01
CA ARG A 122 -2.88 8.98 43.02
C ARG A 122 -3.91 9.12 44.14
N THR A 123 -4.02 10.32 44.64
CA THR A 123 -5.17 10.73 45.46
C THR A 123 -6.36 11.08 44.50
N LEU A 124 -7.56 11.22 45.07
CA LEU A 124 -8.74 11.65 44.32
C LEU A 124 -8.53 13.05 43.69
N GLU A 125 -7.88 13.98 44.41
CA GLU A 125 -7.55 15.32 43.94
C GLU A 125 -6.57 15.28 42.75
N GLN A 126 -5.58 14.38 42.79
CA GLN A 126 -4.65 14.18 41.69
C GLN A 126 -5.36 13.55 40.47
N CYS A 127 -6.25 12.59 40.68
CA CYS A 127 -7.09 12.03 39.64
C CYS A 127 -7.91 13.13 38.94
N GLU A 128 -8.48 14.07 39.72
CA GLU A 128 -9.24 15.19 39.18
C GLU A 128 -8.34 16.17 38.39
N SER A 129 -7.27 16.64 39.01
CA SER A 129 -6.39 17.65 38.41
C SER A 129 -5.68 17.19 37.15
N GLU A 130 -5.10 15.97 37.17
CA GLU A 130 -4.40 15.39 36.03
C GLU A 130 -5.37 14.92 34.94
N GLY A 131 -6.52 14.34 35.33
CA GLY A 131 -7.56 13.90 34.39
C GLY A 131 -8.21 15.06 33.63
N LYS A 132 -8.34 16.27 34.23
CA LYS A 132 -8.79 17.47 33.54
C LYS A 132 -7.79 18.01 32.54
N GLN A 133 -6.50 17.73 32.69
CA GLN A 133 -5.43 18.20 31.83
C GLN A 133 -5.12 17.23 30.67
N ASP A 134 -5.29 15.93 30.89
CA ASP A 134 -4.95 14.88 29.91
C ASP A 134 -6.14 13.98 29.64
N ILE A 135 -6.59 14.01 28.39
CA ILE A 135 -7.72 13.20 27.92
C ILE A 135 -7.43 11.68 28.00
N THR A 136 -6.16 11.26 27.96
CA THR A 136 -5.78 9.85 28.09
C THR A 136 -5.97 9.39 29.54
N ILE A 137 -5.58 10.22 30.50
CA ILE A 137 -5.80 9.96 31.95
C ILE A 137 -7.30 9.94 32.22
N ALA A 138 -8.04 10.93 31.73
CA ALA A 138 -9.50 10.98 31.87
C ALA A 138 -10.17 9.71 31.34
N THR A 139 -9.72 9.22 30.18
CA THR A 139 -10.24 8.00 29.55
C THR A 139 -9.93 6.77 30.39
N ASN A 140 -8.72 6.63 30.91
CA ASN A 140 -8.33 5.52 31.79
C ASN A 140 -9.16 5.49 33.09
N LEU A 141 -9.44 6.66 33.66
CA LEU A 141 -10.28 6.79 34.85
C LEU A 141 -11.75 6.45 34.57
N LEU A 142 -12.26 6.78 33.37
CA LEU A 142 -13.61 6.38 32.95
C LEU A 142 -13.77 4.86 32.85
N GLU A 143 -12.70 4.15 32.46
CA GLU A 143 -12.66 2.69 32.31
C GLU A 143 -12.31 1.95 33.63
N ALA A 144 -12.19 2.68 34.73
CA ALA A 144 -11.77 2.15 36.02
C ALA A 144 -12.69 1.04 36.53
N ARG A 145 -12.09 -0.09 36.95
CA ARG A 145 -12.76 -1.25 37.54
C ARG A 145 -12.14 -1.61 38.88
N PHE A 146 -12.94 -1.71 39.90
CA PHE A 146 -12.51 -2.07 41.23
C PHE A 146 -12.00 -3.51 41.29
N LEU A 147 -10.81 -3.72 41.89
CA LEU A 147 -10.27 -5.05 42.17
C LEU A 147 -10.38 -5.39 43.67
N THR A 148 -9.75 -4.59 44.51
CA THR A 148 -9.73 -4.81 45.98
C THR A 148 -9.41 -3.53 46.72
N GLY A 149 -9.68 -3.47 48.04
CA GLY A 149 -9.39 -2.34 48.91
C GLY A 149 -10.63 -1.56 49.35
N ASN A 150 -10.52 -0.25 49.52
CA ASN A 150 -11.60 0.63 50.00
C ASN A 150 -12.62 0.93 48.89
N ARG A 151 -13.74 0.24 48.88
CA ARG A 151 -14.82 0.39 47.91
C ARG A 151 -15.44 1.79 47.87
N PRO A 152 -15.80 2.42 49.03
CA PRO A 152 -16.30 3.79 49.02
C PRO A 152 -15.39 4.81 48.36
N HIS A 153 -14.09 4.64 48.46
CA HIS A 153 -13.12 5.53 47.79
C HIS A 153 -13.14 5.38 46.26
N PHE A 154 -13.31 4.16 45.76
CA PHE A 154 -13.53 3.90 44.36
C PHE A 154 -14.86 4.47 43.86
N ASP A 155 -15.95 4.36 44.66
CA ASP A 155 -17.23 4.90 44.31
C ASP A 155 -17.17 6.45 44.22
N ALA A 156 -16.39 7.12 45.09
CA ALA A 156 -16.11 8.56 44.97
C ALA A 156 -15.36 8.92 43.70
N LEU A 157 -14.41 8.10 43.23
CA LEU A 157 -13.76 8.28 41.93
C LEU A 157 -14.74 8.17 40.79
N ASN A 158 -15.65 7.19 40.82
CA ASN A 158 -16.67 7.03 39.78
C ASN A 158 -17.64 8.21 39.72
N GLU A 159 -18.02 8.78 40.85
CA GLU A 159 -18.85 10.00 40.89
C GLU A 159 -18.09 11.19 40.33
N LEU A 160 -16.81 11.37 40.69
CA LEU A 160 -15.96 12.44 40.19
C LEU A 160 -15.87 12.42 38.65
N VAL A 161 -15.50 11.28 38.06
CA VAL A 161 -15.30 11.19 36.60
C VAL A 161 -16.58 11.34 35.79
N LYS A 162 -17.75 11.07 36.39
CA LYS A 162 -19.06 11.30 35.76
C LYS A 162 -19.53 12.74 35.84
N HIS A 163 -19.01 13.52 36.79
CA HIS A 163 -19.43 14.91 36.96
C HIS A 163 -19.13 15.76 35.72
N ALA A 164 -20.03 16.71 35.41
CA ALA A 164 -19.88 17.58 34.22
C ALA A 164 -18.63 18.48 34.30
N ASP A 165 -18.24 18.89 35.51
CA ASP A 165 -17.05 19.75 35.70
C ASP A 165 -15.72 19.00 35.54
N PHE A 166 -15.74 17.66 35.48
CA PHE A 166 -14.53 16.88 35.15
C PHE A 166 -14.16 17.02 33.69
N TRP A 167 -15.12 16.73 32.81
CA TRP A 167 -15.13 17.03 31.39
C TRP A 167 -16.55 17.30 30.92
N SER A 168 -16.81 18.35 30.16
CA SER A 168 -18.09 18.49 29.50
C SER A 168 -18.26 17.38 28.44
N LYS A 169 -19.48 17.01 28.11
CA LYS A 169 -19.75 16.00 27.08
C LYS A 169 -19.21 16.44 25.71
N GLU A 170 -19.32 17.72 25.42
CA GLU A 170 -18.86 18.35 24.19
C GLU A 170 -17.33 18.41 24.10
N ASP A 171 -16.65 18.92 25.13
CA ASP A 171 -15.18 19.01 25.14
C ASP A 171 -14.54 17.61 25.08
N PHE A 172 -15.06 16.64 25.82
CA PHE A 172 -14.61 15.25 25.77
C PHE A 172 -14.76 14.67 24.37
N PHE A 173 -15.93 14.83 23.76
CA PHE A 173 -16.19 14.39 22.39
C PHE A 173 -15.22 15.00 21.40
N ASN A 174 -15.07 16.33 21.41
CA ASN A 174 -14.20 17.06 20.49
C ASN A 174 -12.72 16.62 20.65
N ALA A 175 -12.23 16.47 21.89
CA ALA A 175 -10.88 16.00 22.16
C ALA A 175 -10.64 14.56 21.65
N LYS A 176 -11.62 13.67 21.81
CA LYS A 176 -11.51 12.28 21.32
C LYS A 176 -11.59 12.16 19.81
N VAL A 177 -12.40 12.99 19.15
CA VAL A 177 -12.46 13.06 17.68
C VAL A 177 -11.16 13.64 17.13
N GLN A 178 -10.58 14.65 17.77
CA GLN A 178 -9.28 15.20 17.37
C GLN A 178 -8.18 14.14 17.48
N GLU A 179 -8.15 13.35 18.57
CA GLU A 179 -7.23 12.20 18.71
C GLU A 179 -7.40 11.18 17.56
N GLN A 180 -8.64 10.92 17.13
CA GLN A 180 -8.92 10.03 15.99
C GLN A 180 -8.35 10.60 14.68
N ILE A 181 -8.55 11.88 14.40
CA ILE A 181 -8.05 12.55 13.20
C ILE A 181 -6.52 12.46 13.12
N GLU A 182 -5.85 12.81 14.22
CA GLU A 182 -4.37 12.74 14.31
C GLU A 182 -3.84 11.31 14.16
N ARG A 183 -4.57 10.33 14.70
CA ARG A 183 -4.25 8.92 14.53
C ARG A 183 -4.40 8.48 13.07
N TYR A 184 -5.49 8.84 12.41
CA TYR A 184 -5.73 8.50 11.01
C TYR A 184 -4.66 9.06 10.08
N GLN A 185 -4.20 10.30 10.31
CA GLN A 185 -3.10 10.88 9.53
C GLN A 185 -1.81 10.04 9.61
N ARG A 186 -1.49 9.49 10.78
CA ARG A 186 -0.32 8.60 10.96
C ARG A 186 -0.42 7.28 10.19
N TYR A 187 -1.63 6.86 9.83
CA TYR A 187 -1.91 5.64 9.05
C TYR A 187 -2.38 5.96 7.63
N HIS A 188 -1.93 7.10 7.07
CA HIS A 188 -2.22 7.52 5.70
C HIS A 188 -3.72 7.63 5.36
N ASN A 189 -4.58 7.84 6.37
CA ASN A 189 -6.04 7.93 6.25
C ASN A 189 -6.70 6.73 5.56
N THR A 190 -6.07 5.55 5.59
CA THR A 190 -6.62 4.34 4.98
C THR A 190 -6.64 3.15 5.94
N ALA A 191 -7.70 2.35 5.84
CA ALA A 191 -7.83 1.05 6.49
C ALA A 191 -7.12 -0.07 5.71
N TYR A 192 -6.79 0.16 4.43
CA TYR A 192 -6.48 -0.87 3.44
C TYR A 192 -4.98 -1.05 3.16
N ASN A 193 -4.11 -0.68 4.11
CA ASN A 193 -2.70 -1.01 4.05
C ASN A 193 -2.50 -2.52 4.27
N LEU A 194 -1.67 -3.17 3.45
CA LEU A 194 -1.48 -4.63 3.51
C LEU A 194 -0.75 -5.14 4.76
N GLU A 195 -0.06 -4.26 5.50
CA GLU A 195 0.53 -4.56 6.81
C GLU A 195 -0.12 -3.70 7.92
N PRO A 196 -1.43 -3.89 8.20
CA PRO A 196 -2.19 -3.00 9.08
C PRO A 196 -1.86 -3.21 10.56
N ASP A 197 -2.12 -2.17 11.36
CA ASP A 197 -2.19 -2.29 12.82
C ASP A 197 -3.63 -2.60 13.26
N ILE A 198 -3.85 -3.74 13.92
CA ILE A 198 -5.18 -4.22 14.33
C ILE A 198 -5.88 -3.25 15.29
N LYS A 199 -5.10 -2.50 16.08
CA LYS A 199 -5.62 -1.59 17.11
C LYS A 199 -5.79 -0.17 16.59
N TYR A 200 -4.80 0.35 15.85
CA TYR A 200 -4.69 1.78 15.57
C TYR A 200 -5.04 2.20 14.14
N SER A 201 -5.01 1.27 13.16
CA SER A 201 -5.47 1.59 11.79
C SER A 201 -6.92 2.06 11.78
N PRO A 202 -7.34 2.89 10.81
CA PRO A 202 -8.75 3.23 10.61
C PRO A 202 -9.63 1.98 10.57
N GLY A 203 -10.75 1.98 11.27
CA GLY A 203 -11.61 0.80 11.45
C GLY A 203 -11.10 -0.23 12.45
N GLY A 204 -9.93 -0.02 13.08
CA GLY A 204 -9.36 -0.91 14.08
C GLY A 204 -10.05 -0.79 15.45
N LEU A 205 -9.53 -1.54 16.42
CA LEU A 205 -10.13 -1.61 17.77
C LEU A 205 -10.23 -0.25 18.47
N ARG A 206 -9.38 0.71 18.11
CA ARG A 206 -9.42 2.05 18.71
C ARG A 206 -10.66 2.85 18.30
N ASP A 207 -11.26 2.55 17.16
CA ASP A 207 -12.53 3.17 16.75
C ASP A 207 -13.71 2.61 17.54
N LEU A 208 -13.73 1.32 17.84
CA LEU A 208 -14.69 0.75 18.78
C LEU A 208 -14.54 1.34 20.19
N HIS A 209 -13.31 1.52 20.67
CA HIS A 209 -13.08 2.14 21.97
C HIS A 209 -13.58 3.59 21.98
N LEU A 210 -13.42 4.33 20.89
CA LEU A 210 -13.97 5.69 20.79
C LEU A 210 -15.48 5.70 21.00
N LEU A 211 -16.22 4.78 20.37
CA LEU A 211 -17.65 4.65 20.57
C LEU A 211 -18.01 4.36 22.04
N TYR A 212 -17.29 3.42 22.67
CA TYR A 212 -17.49 3.12 24.09
C TYR A 212 -17.24 4.35 24.96
N TRP A 213 -16.20 5.10 24.75
CA TRP A 213 -15.87 6.27 25.56
C TRP A 213 -16.89 7.38 25.41
N VAL A 214 -17.36 7.64 24.18
CA VAL A 214 -18.40 8.62 23.92
C VAL A 214 -19.73 8.20 24.59
N ALA A 215 -20.12 6.94 24.42
CA ALA A 215 -21.34 6.40 25.03
C ALA A 215 -21.26 6.38 26.57
N LEU A 216 -20.12 5.97 27.11
CA LEU A 216 -19.86 5.94 28.55
C LEU A 216 -19.94 7.35 29.15
N ARG A 217 -19.33 8.33 28.50
CA ARG A 217 -19.38 9.72 28.97
C ARG A 217 -20.79 10.32 28.85
N HIS A 218 -21.54 9.94 27.81
CA HIS A 218 -22.88 10.50 27.56
C HIS A 218 -23.97 9.88 28.46
N SER A 219 -24.04 8.55 28.48
CA SER A 219 -25.16 7.79 29.09
C SER A 219 -24.72 6.83 30.20
N GLY A 220 -23.43 6.69 30.47
CA GLY A 220 -22.89 5.69 31.40
C GLY A 220 -22.90 4.26 30.85
N ALA A 221 -23.12 4.06 29.53
CA ALA A 221 -23.14 2.75 28.90
C ALA A 221 -21.74 2.15 28.78
N LEU A 222 -21.52 1.03 29.47
CA LEU A 222 -20.20 0.35 29.55
C LEU A 222 -20.02 -0.74 28.50
N THR A 223 -21.09 -1.18 27.83
CA THR A 223 -21.04 -2.28 26.86
C THR A 223 -21.85 -1.95 25.61
N LEU A 224 -21.59 -2.65 24.49
CA LEU A 224 -22.39 -2.51 23.28
C LEU A 224 -23.86 -2.83 23.50
N GLU A 225 -24.16 -3.79 24.39
CA GLU A 225 -25.51 -4.14 24.78
C GLU A 225 -26.22 -2.98 25.48
N ALA A 226 -25.50 -2.26 26.37
CA ALA A 226 -26.06 -1.08 27.04
C ALA A 226 -26.24 0.08 26.05
N ILE A 227 -25.36 0.22 25.06
CA ILE A 227 -25.48 1.21 23.98
C ILE A 227 -26.71 0.88 23.10
N LEU A 228 -26.93 -0.40 22.79
CA LEU A 228 -28.13 -0.85 22.07
C LEU A 228 -29.43 -0.54 22.89
N GLN A 229 -29.43 -0.86 24.17
CA GLN A 229 -30.55 -0.59 25.04
C GLN A 229 -30.87 0.91 25.20
N SER A 230 -29.88 1.78 25.04
CA SER A 230 -30.11 3.24 25.03
C SER A 230 -30.72 3.75 23.73
N GLY A 231 -30.87 2.91 22.69
CA GLY A 231 -31.39 3.29 21.37
C GLY A 231 -30.39 4.07 20.52
N PHE A 232 -29.14 4.22 20.96
CA PHE A 232 -28.11 4.94 20.21
C PHE A 232 -27.61 4.18 18.96
N ILE A 233 -27.59 2.85 19.05
CA ILE A 233 -27.31 1.95 17.90
C ILE A 233 -28.53 1.08 17.59
N TYR A 234 -28.68 0.70 16.32
CA TYR A 234 -29.70 -0.20 15.87
C TYR A 234 -29.28 -1.68 16.01
N PRO A 235 -30.26 -2.63 16.13
CA PRO A 235 -29.92 -4.05 16.28
C PRO A 235 -28.98 -4.60 15.21
N GLN A 236 -29.12 -4.15 13.98
CA GLN A 236 -28.29 -4.56 12.86
C GLN A 236 -26.88 -3.99 12.97
N GLU A 237 -26.73 -2.70 13.30
CA GLU A 237 -25.44 -2.06 13.58
C GLU A 237 -24.71 -2.78 14.72
N TYR A 238 -25.46 -3.13 15.79
CA TYR A 238 -24.94 -3.89 16.91
C TYR A 238 -24.39 -5.26 16.49
N GLN A 239 -25.17 -6.03 15.71
CA GLN A 239 -24.74 -7.35 15.25
C GLN A 239 -23.48 -7.26 14.41
N GLN A 240 -23.41 -6.33 13.46
CA GLN A 240 -22.24 -6.13 12.59
C GLN A 240 -21.01 -5.72 13.40
N LEU A 241 -21.15 -4.85 14.39
CA LEU A 241 -20.06 -4.46 15.29
C LEU A 241 -19.57 -5.63 16.14
N GLN A 242 -20.47 -6.45 16.68
CA GLN A 242 -20.12 -7.61 17.50
C GLN A 242 -19.37 -8.68 16.69
N GLU A 243 -19.82 -8.99 15.49
CA GLU A 243 -19.16 -9.94 14.60
C GLU A 243 -17.76 -9.45 14.22
N SER A 244 -17.63 -8.18 13.83
CA SER A 244 -16.34 -7.56 13.44
C SER A 244 -15.39 -7.48 14.64
N ARG A 245 -15.88 -7.09 15.82
CA ARG A 245 -15.11 -7.08 17.08
C ARG A 245 -14.60 -8.48 17.42
N ALA A 246 -15.47 -9.49 17.38
CA ALA A 246 -15.08 -10.87 17.67
C ALA A 246 -13.98 -11.37 16.73
N PHE A 247 -14.07 -11.02 15.44
CA PHE A 247 -13.06 -11.38 14.46
C PHE A 247 -11.72 -10.66 14.72
N LEU A 248 -11.72 -9.34 14.92
CA LEU A 248 -10.49 -8.60 15.23
C LEU A 248 -9.85 -9.05 16.54
N PHE A 249 -10.66 -9.42 17.54
CA PHE A 249 -10.16 -9.99 18.80
C PHE A 249 -9.47 -11.32 18.56
N LYS A 250 -10.04 -12.22 17.74
CA LYS A 250 -9.41 -13.48 17.34
C LYS A 250 -8.07 -13.25 16.65
N VAL A 251 -8.03 -12.34 15.66
CA VAL A 251 -6.80 -12.01 14.92
C VAL A 251 -5.72 -11.47 15.87
N ARG A 252 -6.08 -10.52 16.74
CA ARG A 252 -5.15 -9.94 17.73
C ARG A 252 -4.65 -10.97 18.75
N PHE A 253 -5.54 -11.81 19.23
CA PHE A 253 -5.19 -12.86 20.18
C PHE A 253 -4.24 -13.87 19.57
N ALA A 254 -4.53 -14.35 18.34
CA ALA A 254 -3.68 -15.24 17.56
C ALA A 254 -2.31 -14.61 17.31
N LEU A 255 -2.27 -13.32 16.92
CA LEU A 255 -1.02 -12.59 16.74
C LEU A 255 -0.19 -12.56 18.02
N HIS A 256 -0.80 -12.26 19.17
CA HIS A 256 -0.10 -12.21 20.44
C HIS A 256 0.36 -13.61 20.94
N LEU A 257 -0.34 -14.69 20.56
CA LEU A 257 0.12 -16.05 20.89
C LEU A 257 1.41 -16.44 20.17
N ILE A 258 1.59 -15.97 18.91
CA ILE A 258 2.78 -16.30 18.11
C ILE A 258 3.96 -15.36 18.36
N LEU A 259 3.72 -14.16 18.91
CA LEU A 259 4.76 -13.17 19.17
C LEU A 259 5.43 -13.37 20.54
N LYS A 260 6.67 -12.88 20.65
CA LYS A 260 7.43 -12.83 21.91
C LYS A 260 7.39 -11.44 22.57
N ARG A 261 7.04 -10.39 21.83
CA ARG A 261 6.97 -8.99 22.28
C ARG A 261 5.70 -8.36 21.76
N TYR A 262 5.18 -7.39 22.48
CA TYR A 262 3.99 -6.64 22.11
C TYR A 262 4.16 -5.96 20.73
N ASP A 263 3.28 -6.28 19.82
CA ASP A 263 3.09 -5.60 18.55
C ASP A 263 1.67 -5.93 18.02
N ASN A 264 1.00 -4.96 17.42
CA ASN A 264 -0.32 -5.13 16.82
C ASN A 264 -0.28 -5.09 15.29
N ARG A 265 0.90 -4.95 14.68
CA ARG A 265 1.05 -4.91 13.23
C ARG A 265 1.00 -6.31 12.65
N LEU A 266 0.10 -6.48 11.69
CA LEU A 266 -0.09 -7.73 10.98
C LEU A 266 0.84 -7.76 9.73
N LEU A 267 2.16 -7.91 9.99
CA LEU A 267 3.19 -7.97 8.96
C LEU A 267 3.05 -9.25 8.12
N PHE A 268 3.56 -9.28 6.89
CA PHE A 268 3.43 -10.42 5.98
C PHE A 268 3.88 -11.76 6.60
N ASP A 269 5.02 -11.77 7.30
CA ASP A 269 5.54 -12.96 7.99
C ASP A 269 4.61 -13.49 9.10
N ARG A 270 3.80 -12.62 9.68
CA ARG A 270 2.84 -12.94 10.74
C ARG A 270 1.50 -13.40 10.19
N GLN A 271 1.07 -12.83 9.07
CA GLN A 271 -0.21 -13.14 8.43
C GLN A 271 -0.33 -14.64 8.11
N ILE A 272 0.75 -15.28 7.66
CA ILE A 272 0.78 -16.71 7.35
C ILE A 272 0.44 -17.52 8.60
N LYS A 273 1.15 -17.29 9.70
CA LYS A 273 0.97 -18.03 10.97
C LYS A 273 -0.38 -17.75 11.62
N VAL A 274 -0.84 -16.50 11.56
CA VAL A 274 -2.16 -16.11 12.08
C VAL A 274 -3.27 -16.78 11.27
N SER A 275 -3.17 -16.82 9.93
CA SER A 275 -4.17 -17.48 9.08
C SER A 275 -4.28 -18.99 9.37
N GLU A 276 -3.15 -19.67 9.60
CA GLU A 276 -3.10 -21.08 9.99
C GLU A 276 -3.80 -21.32 11.34
N LEU A 277 -3.50 -20.50 12.35
CA LEU A 277 -4.07 -20.61 13.69
C LEU A 277 -5.58 -20.34 13.69
N LEU A 278 -6.03 -19.42 12.84
CA LEU A 278 -7.46 -19.11 12.63
C LEU A 278 -8.19 -20.19 11.81
N GLY A 279 -7.46 -21.16 11.25
CA GLY A 279 -8.04 -22.29 10.51
C GLY A 279 -8.37 -22.00 9.04
N PHE A 280 -7.87 -20.90 8.47
CA PHE A 280 -8.02 -20.66 7.04
C PHE A 280 -7.23 -21.68 6.22
N ARG A 281 -7.76 -22.10 5.08
CA ARG A 281 -7.18 -23.11 4.20
C ARG A 281 -7.24 -22.65 2.74
N GLY A 282 -6.24 -23.05 1.96
CA GLY A 282 -6.12 -22.76 0.52
C GLY A 282 -4.78 -23.21 -0.02
N GLU A 283 -4.61 -23.20 -1.33
CA GLU A 283 -3.35 -23.46 -2.00
C GLU A 283 -2.53 -22.15 -2.08
N GLY A 284 -1.21 -22.26 -1.92
CA GLY A 284 -0.32 -21.10 -1.94
C GLY A 284 -0.72 -20.02 -0.93
N ASN A 285 -0.93 -18.79 -1.37
CA ASN A 285 -1.27 -17.65 -0.54
C ASN A 285 -2.78 -17.49 -0.24
N GLN A 286 -3.64 -18.32 -0.81
CA GLN A 286 -5.10 -18.19 -0.70
C GLN A 286 -5.62 -18.20 0.75
N ALA A 287 -4.98 -18.94 1.66
CA ALA A 287 -5.38 -18.96 3.07
C ALA A 287 -5.21 -17.57 3.71
N VAL A 288 -4.07 -16.93 3.46
CA VAL A 288 -3.77 -15.58 3.94
C VAL A 288 -4.70 -14.55 3.30
N GLU A 289 -4.89 -14.61 2.00
CA GLU A 289 -5.75 -13.68 1.25
C GLU A 289 -7.20 -13.75 1.72
N LYS A 290 -7.73 -14.96 1.96
CA LYS A 290 -9.08 -15.15 2.55
C LYS A 290 -9.20 -14.56 3.94
N MET A 291 -8.21 -14.80 4.80
CA MET A 291 -8.17 -14.20 6.15
C MET A 291 -8.13 -12.68 6.09
N MET A 292 -7.25 -12.13 5.26
CA MET A 292 -7.09 -10.68 5.13
C MET A 292 -8.33 -10.02 4.51
N LYS A 293 -9.01 -10.67 3.57
CA LYS A 293 -10.31 -10.20 3.06
C LYS A 293 -11.34 -10.05 4.19
N CYS A 294 -11.48 -11.07 5.04
CA CYS A 294 -12.36 -10.98 6.22
C CYS A 294 -11.90 -9.86 7.17
N PHE A 295 -10.59 -9.67 7.32
CA PHE A 295 -10.00 -8.64 8.15
C PHE A 295 -10.35 -7.22 7.65
N PHE A 296 -10.13 -6.95 6.36
CA PHE A 296 -10.47 -5.65 5.76
C PHE A 296 -11.96 -5.38 5.77
N GLN A 297 -12.80 -6.37 5.54
CA GLN A 297 -14.24 -6.24 5.67
C GLN A 297 -14.68 -5.90 7.11
N ALA A 298 -14.01 -6.48 8.13
CA ALA A 298 -14.27 -6.14 9.52
C ALA A 298 -13.84 -4.69 9.84
N LEU A 299 -12.67 -4.26 9.36
CA LEU A 299 -12.22 -2.86 9.50
C LEU A 299 -13.19 -1.89 8.82
N HIS A 300 -13.64 -2.22 7.60
CA HIS A 300 -14.58 -1.39 6.86
C HIS A 300 -15.90 -1.21 7.61
N ARG A 301 -16.52 -2.30 8.11
CA ARG A 301 -17.77 -2.25 8.88
C ARG A 301 -17.63 -1.43 10.16
N ILE A 302 -16.54 -1.62 10.91
CA ILE A 302 -16.29 -0.83 12.12
C ILE A 302 -16.12 0.64 11.77
N SER A 303 -15.35 0.98 10.75
CA SER A 303 -15.12 2.36 10.30
C SER A 303 -16.46 3.02 9.89
N LEU A 304 -17.24 2.33 9.07
CA LEU A 304 -18.52 2.82 8.60
C LEU A 304 -19.47 3.14 9.75
N ILE A 305 -19.70 2.16 10.64
CA ILE A 305 -20.66 2.31 11.74
C ILE A 305 -20.12 3.31 12.77
N SER A 306 -18.84 3.28 13.09
CA SER A 306 -18.24 4.23 14.04
C SER A 306 -18.35 5.66 13.56
N ASN A 307 -18.03 5.93 12.30
CA ASN A 307 -18.14 7.29 11.74
C ASN A 307 -19.61 7.76 11.70
N LEU A 308 -20.54 6.89 11.32
CA LEU A 308 -21.97 7.19 11.35
C LEU A 308 -22.45 7.56 12.76
N LEU A 309 -22.06 6.77 13.77
CA LEU A 309 -22.47 6.99 15.15
C LEU A 309 -21.84 8.25 15.76
N ILE A 310 -20.57 8.52 15.45
CA ILE A 310 -19.89 9.76 15.86
C ILE A 310 -20.56 10.98 15.23
N GLN A 311 -20.92 10.88 13.95
CA GLN A 311 -21.66 11.94 13.27
C GLN A 311 -23.07 12.12 13.86
N HIS A 312 -23.80 11.03 14.09
CA HIS A 312 -25.12 11.06 14.72
C HIS A 312 -25.07 11.73 16.09
N TYR A 313 -24.04 11.43 16.89
CA TYR A 313 -23.85 12.06 18.20
C TYR A 313 -23.64 13.58 18.05
N ARG A 314 -22.80 14.01 17.10
CA ARG A 314 -22.56 15.43 16.83
C ARG A 314 -23.82 16.17 16.44
N GLU A 315 -24.59 15.60 15.50
CA GLU A 315 -25.78 16.24 14.93
C GLU A 315 -26.94 16.31 15.90
N ASN A 316 -27.23 15.22 16.62
CA ASN A 316 -28.46 15.09 17.40
C ASN A 316 -28.28 15.36 18.89
N VAL A 317 -27.05 15.27 19.42
CA VAL A 317 -26.78 15.43 20.84
C VAL A 317 -26.11 16.76 21.15
N LEU A 318 -25.11 17.16 20.38
CA LEU A 318 -24.34 18.37 20.64
C LEU A 318 -24.94 19.62 19.95
N SER A 319 -25.52 19.48 18.77
CA SER A 319 -26.00 20.62 17.95
C SER A 319 -27.42 21.06 18.23
N SER A 320 -28.08 20.55 19.27
CA SER A 320 -29.50 20.79 19.56
C SER A 320 -29.87 22.27 19.82
N SER A 321 -28.89 23.18 19.99
CA SER A 321 -29.11 24.61 20.28
C SER A 321 -28.74 25.56 19.11
N GLN A 322 -28.31 25.04 17.94
CA GLN A 322 -27.91 25.88 16.80
C GLN A 322 -29.11 26.34 15.95
N VAL A 323 -28.99 27.51 15.33
CA VAL A 323 -29.97 28.01 14.36
C VAL A 323 -29.98 27.08 13.14
N THR A 324 -31.13 26.54 12.83
CA THR A 324 -31.30 25.62 11.69
C THR A 324 -31.43 26.40 10.39
N VAL A 325 -30.52 26.23 9.47
CA VAL A 325 -30.60 26.77 8.10
C VAL A 325 -31.07 25.63 7.19
N ILE A 326 -32.14 25.83 6.47
CA ILE A 326 -32.73 24.81 5.59
C ILE A 326 -32.79 25.36 4.17
N ASP A 327 -32.11 24.67 3.22
CA ASP A 327 -32.21 24.92 1.79
C ASP A 327 -32.82 23.73 1.09
N GLN A 328 -33.99 23.95 0.48
CA GLN A 328 -34.68 22.88 -0.27
C GLN A 328 -34.02 22.69 -1.64
N LEU A 329 -33.55 21.48 -1.96
CA LEU A 329 -32.89 21.15 -3.22
C LEU A 329 -33.92 20.69 -4.26
N ASP A 330 -34.81 19.75 -3.85
CA ASP A 330 -35.90 19.25 -4.67
C ASP A 330 -37.01 18.68 -3.76
N ASN A 331 -37.88 17.83 -4.32
CA ASN A 331 -39.00 17.23 -3.55
C ASN A 331 -38.55 16.20 -2.52
N ASP A 332 -37.39 15.56 -2.75
CA ASP A 332 -36.89 14.43 -1.97
C ASP A 332 -35.73 14.82 -1.05
N PHE A 333 -34.92 15.86 -1.42
CA PHE A 333 -33.69 16.28 -0.72
C PHE A 333 -33.73 17.74 -0.25
N GLN A 334 -33.05 17.99 0.85
CA GLN A 334 -32.77 19.32 1.39
C GLN A 334 -31.37 19.35 2.06
N LEU A 335 -30.81 20.54 2.23
CA LEU A 335 -29.66 20.78 3.08
C LEU A 335 -30.13 21.34 4.43
N ILE A 336 -29.68 20.74 5.51
CA ILE A 336 -29.87 21.25 6.86
C ILE A 336 -28.47 21.47 7.46
N ASN A 337 -28.09 22.72 7.72
CA ASN A 337 -26.79 23.09 8.24
C ASN A 337 -25.63 22.46 7.44
N GLN A 338 -25.70 22.52 6.12
CA GLN A 338 -24.75 21.89 5.17
C GLN A 338 -24.75 20.34 5.17
N CYS A 339 -25.71 19.68 5.79
CA CYS A 339 -25.89 18.23 5.70
C CYS A 339 -27.02 17.89 4.74
N LEU A 340 -26.78 16.96 3.82
CA LEU A 340 -27.80 16.42 2.90
C LEU A 340 -28.76 15.51 3.64
N CYS A 341 -30.02 15.90 3.66
CA CYS A 341 -31.10 15.22 4.37
C CYS A 341 -32.19 14.77 3.40
N LEU A 342 -32.77 13.60 3.67
CA LEU A 342 -34.04 13.19 3.06
C LEU A 342 -35.20 13.99 3.65
N ARG A 343 -36.12 14.38 2.79
CA ARG A 343 -37.39 14.99 3.23
C ARG A 343 -38.44 13.94 3.63
N ASN A 344 -38.30 12.72 3.08
CA ASN A 344 -39.08 11.55 3.43
C ASN A 344 -38.13 10.33 3.57
N SER A 345 -38.23 9.61 4.67
CA SER A 345 -37.40 8.45 4.95
C SER A 345 -37.57 7.28 3.97
N LEU A 346 -38.67 7.20 3.25
CA LEU A 346 -38.99 6.12 2.31
C LEU A 346 -38.48 6.38 0.87
N VAL A 347 -37.87 7.52 0.60
CA VAL A 347 -37.43 7.93 -0.76
C VAL A 347 -36.62 6.84 -1.46
N PHE A 348 -35.62 6.27 -0.79
CA PHE A 348 -34.76 5.27 -1.41
C PHE A 348 -35.42 3.91 -1.59
N GLN A 349 -36.43 3.59 -0.79
CA GLN A 349 -37.22 2.37 -0.96
C GLN A 349 -38.22 2.50 -2.13
N GLU A 350 -38.87 3.67 -2.26
CA GLU A 350 -39.85 3.94 -3.33
C GLU A 350 -39.17 4.21 -4.67
N LYS A 351 -38.00 4.85 -4.66
CA LYS A 351 -37.22 5.30 -5.82
C LYS A 351 -35.74 5.00 -5.64
N PRO A 352 -35.29 3.73 -5.77
CA PRO A 352 -33.89 3.36 -5.52
C PRO A 352 -32.84 4.14 -6.33
N GLU A 353 -33.20 4.60 -7.54
CA GLU A 353 -32.34 5.43 -8.38
C GLU A 353 -31.99 6.79 -7.75
N ARG A 354 -32.79 7.26 -6.78
CA ARG A 354 -32.51 8.50 -6.02
C ARG A 354 -31.28 8.38 -5.11
N ILE A 355 -30.85 7.16 -4.83
CA ILE A 355 -29.55 6.91 -4.14
C ILE A 355 -28.41 7.60 -4.87
N LEU A 356 -28.38 7.55 -6.22
CA LEU A 356 -27.32 8.18 -7.00
C LEU A 356 -27.44 9.72 -7.02
N ASP A 357 -28.63 10.28 -6.89
CA ASP A 357 -28.80 11.72 -6.77
C ASP A 357 -28.21 12.28 -5.46
N LEU A 358 -28.22 11.51 -4.38
CA LEU A 358 -27.52 11.89 -3.14
C LEU A 358 -26.04 12.20 -3.41
N PHE A 359 -25.37 11.33 -4.16
CA PHE A 359 -23.95 11.51 -4.52
C PHE A 359 -23.75 12.59 -5.59
N PHE A 360 -24.71 12.79 -6.46
CA PHE A 360 -24.72 13.93 -7.37
C PHE A 360 -24.75 15.25 -6.58
N TYR A 361 -25.61 15.38 -5.58
CA TYR A 361 -25.63 16.59 -4.75
C TYR A 361 -24.33 16.79 -3.97
N LEU A 362 -23.65 15.74 -3.51
CA LEU A 362 -22.33 15.87 -2.89
C LEU A 362 -21.29 16.51 -3.82
N THR A 363 -21.38 16.29 -5.12
CA THR A 363 -20.46 16.93 -6.08
C THR A 363 -20.82 18.40 -6.35
N GLN A 364 -22.09 18.79 -6.15
CA GLN A 364 -22.54 20.17 -6.36
C GLN A 364 -22.29 21.07 -5.15
N TYR A 365 -22.27 20.50 -3.95
CA TYR A 365 -22.09 21.23 -2.69
C TYR A 365 -20.82 20.75 -1.99
N GLU A 366 -19.70 21.39 -2.30
CA GLU A 366 -18.36 20.94 -1.87
C GLU A 366 -18.21 20.83 -0.35
N GLN A 367 -18.92 21.66 0.43
CA GLN A 367 -18.87 21.66 1.90
C GLN A 367 -19.94 20.76 2.53
N ALA A 368 -20.78 20.10 1.73
CA ALA A 368 -21.86 19.29 2.26
C ALA A 368 -21.38 17.90 2.67
N ASP A 369 -21.92 17.43 3.80
CA ASP A 369 -21.84 16.03 4.24
C ASP A 369 -23.23 15.39 4.17
N ILE A 370 -23.31 14.07 4.32
CA ILE A 370 -24.59 13.37 4.37
C ILE A 370 -25.02 13.25 5.84
N HIS A 371 -26.24 13.68 6.17
CA HIS A 371 -26.78 13.58 7.54
C HIS A 371 -26.86 12.11 8.00
N SER A 372 -26.57 11.83 9.26
CA SER A 372 -26.53 10.48 9.83
C SER A 372 -27.82 9.69 9.64
N ASP A 373 -28.99 10.33 9.77
CA ASP A 373 -30.27 9.67 9.52
C ASP A 373 -30.47 9.30 8.05
N THR A 374 -29.98 10.13 7.13
CA THR A 374 -29.96 9.82 5.68
C THR A 374 -29.08 8.61 5.40
N LEU A 375 -27.90 8.53 6.04
CA LEU A 375 -27.00 7.37 5.94
C LEU A 375 -27.64 6.09 6.48
N ARG A 376 -28.36 6.17 7.61
CA ARG A 376 -29.12 5.02 8.14
C ARG A 376 -30.21 4.55 7.18
N GLN A 377 -30.99 5.49 6.63
CA GLN A 377 -32.01 5.14 5.63
C GLN A 377 -31.38 4.55 4.37
N LEU A 378 -30.21 5.05 3.94
CA LEU A 378 -29.44 4.50 2.83
C LEU A 378 -29.06 3.04 3.11
N GLN A 379 -28.49 2.73 4.27
CA GLN A 379 -28.08 1.36 4.62
C GLN A 379 -29.31 0.42 4.69
N ILE A 380 -30.40 0.82 5.33
CA ILE A 380 -31.65 0.05 5.39
C ILE A 380 -32.17 -0.22 3.97
N SER A 381 -32.11 0.76 3.09
CA SER A 381 -32.64 0.65 1.73
C SER A 381 -31.76 -0.24 0.86
N LEU A 382 -30.42 -0.20 1.02
CA LEU A 382 -29.49 -1.09 0.32
C LEU A 382 -29.74 -2.58 0.64
N ASP A 383 -30.02 -2.90 1.90
CA ASP A 383 -30.32 -4.26 2.32
C ASP A 383 -31.68 -4.78 1.79
N GLN A 384 -32.58 -3.88 1.44
CA GLN A 384 -33.92 -4.17 0.95
C GLN A 384 -34.10 -4.00 -0.56
N LEU A 385 -33.01 -3.73 -1.32
CA LEU A 385 -33.08 -3.56 -2.75
C LEU A 385 -33.69 -4.80 -3.43
N PRO A 386 -34.72 -4.64 -4.25
CA PRO A 386 -35.35 -5.76 -4.93
C PRO A 386 -34.50 -6.32 -6.08
N GLN A 387 -33.57 -5.52 -6.59
CA GLN A 387 -32.67 -5.84 -7.70
C GLN A 387 -31.42 -4.96 -7.63
N LYS A 388 -30.38 -5.28 -8.38
CA LYS A 388 -29.17 -4.44 -8.46
C LYS A 388 -29.51 -3.07 -9.05
N LEU A 389 -28.84 -2.02 -8.56
CA LEU A 389 -29.08 -0.66 -9.04
C LEU A 389 -28.83 -0.50 -10.54
N CYS A 390 -27.81 -1.19 -11.11
CA CYS A 390 -27.54 -1.17 -12.55
C CYS A 390 -28.67 -1.79 -13.43
N GLU A 391 -29.57 -2.57 -12.85
CA GLU A 391 -30.72 -3.12 -13.57
C GLU A 391 -31.84 -2.09 -13.76
N ILE A 392 -31.81 -0.98 -13.02
CA ILE A 392 -32.77 0.11 -13.08
C ILE A 392 -32.34 1.11 -14.16
N PRO A 393 -33.13 1.30 -15.26
CA PRO A 393 -32.71 2.20 -16.37
C PRO A 393 -32.38 3.62 -15.92
N ALA A 394 -33.20 4.23 -15.07
CA ALA A 394 -32.96 5.58 -14.54
C ALA A 394 -31.68 5.67 -13.70
N ALA A 395 -31.29 4.61 -13.02
CA ALA A 395 -30.05 4.58 -12.27
C ALA A 395 -28.80 4.55 -13.18
N ARG A 396 -28.89 3.90 -14.36
CA ARG A 396 -27.77 3.83 -15.31
C ARG A 396 -27.40 5.22 -15.86
N GLU A 397 -28.39 5.99 -16.25
CA GLU A 397 -28.19 7.35 -16.75
C GLU A 397 -27.53 8.23 -15.65
N LYS A 398 -28.04 8.15 -14.42
CA LYS A 398 -27.48 8.90 -13.29
C LYS A 398 -26.06 8.48 -12.94
N PHE A 399 -25.76 7.18 -13.01
CA PHE A 399 -24.41 6.68 -12.74
C PHE A 399 -23.39 7.22 -13.76
N LEU A 400 -23.70 7.16 -15.05
CA LEU A 400 -22.84 7.73 -16.09
C LEU A 400 -22.67 9.25 -15.93
N ARG A 401 -23.73 9.95 -15.55
CA ARG A 401 -23.68 11.41 -15.31
C ARG A 401 -22.73 11.79 -14.18
N LEU A 402 -22.51 10.93 -13.20
CA LEU A 402 -21.60 11.21 -12.08
C LEU A 402 -20.17 11.40 -12.55
N PHE A 403 -19.67 10.67 -13.54
CA PHE A 403 -18.28 10.76 -14.01
C PHE A 403 -17.89 12.16 -14.51
N ASN A 404 -18.85 12.94 -14.99
CA ASN A 404 -18.61 14.27 -15.50
C ASN A 404 -18.86 15.41 -14.51
N GLN A 405 -19.06 15.06 -13.22
CA GLN A 405 -19.23 16.08 -12.18
C GLN A 405 -17.88 16.57 -11.64
N PRO A 406 -17.83 17.81 -11.10
CA PRO A 406 -16.64 18.29 -10.42
C PRO A 406 -16.24 17.40 -9.23
N ASN A 407 -14.96 17.07 -9.13
CA ASN A 407 -14.44 16.21 -8.05
C ASN A 407 -15.25 14.91 -7.88
N ALA A 408 -15.72 14.33 -9.00
CA ALA A 408 -16.62 13.17 -9.02
C ALA A 408 -16.05 11.98 -8.23
N ILE A 409 -14.77 11.70 -8.41
CA ILE A 409 -14.17 10.54 -7.76
C ILE A 409 -14.09 10.76 -6.26
N LYS A 410 -13.56 11.89 -5.86
CA LYS A 410 -13.41 12.24 -4.44
C LYS A 410 -14.75 12.41 -3.73
N ARG A 411 -15.76 13.02 -4.40
CA ARG A 411 -17.02 13.43 -3.77
C ARG A 411 -18.17 12.47 -4.00
N ALA A 412 -18.09 11.59 -5.02
CA ALA A 412 -19.14 10.60 -5.27
C ALA A 412 -18.62 9.17 -5.17
N PHE A 413 -17.63 8.75 -5.97
CA PHE A 413 -17.23 7.34 -6.05
C PHE A 413 -16.55 6.82 -4.78
N MET A 414 -15.68 7.61 -4.13
CA MET A 414 -15.09 7.24 -2.84
C MET A 414 -16.17 7.05 -1.74
N PRO A 415 -17.11 7.98 -1.53
CA PRO A 415 -18.23 7.76 -0.62
C PRO A 415 -19.17 6.61 -1.05
N MET A 416 -19.42 6.42 -2.34
CA MET A 416 -20.21 5.28 -2.84
C MET A 416 -19.57 3.94 -2.48
N HIS A 417 -18.26 3.83 -2.55
CA HIS A 417 -17.54 2.66 -2.05
C HIS A 417 -17.69 2.53 -0.52
N GLN A 418 -17.42 3.60 0.21
CA GLN A 418 -17.49 3.62 1.67
C GLN A 418 -18.85 3.17 2.19
N TYR A 419 -19.94 3.57 1.53
CA TYR A 419 -21.31 3.24 1.96
C TYR A 419 -21.91 2.02 1.27
N GLY A 420 -21.12 1.26 0.47
CA GLY A 420 -21.55 0.00 -0.16
C GLY A 420 -22.36 0.14 -1.44
N ILE A 421 -22.48 1.36 -2.01
CA ILE A 421 -23.25 1.60 -3.22
C ILE A 421 -22.60 0.97 -4.44
N LEU A 422 -21.25 0.98 -4.53
CA LEU A 422 -20.56 0.32 -5.64
C LEU A 422 -20.83 -1.18 -5.66
N THR A 423 -20.88 -1.83 -4.50
CA THR A 423 -21.25 -3.25 -4.37
C THR A 423 -22.72 -3.50 -4.74
N ALA A 424 -23.62 -2.58 -4.41
CA ALA A 424 -25.03 -2.65 -4.78
C ALA A 424 -25.28 -2.35 -6.27
N TYR A 425 -24.38 -1.63 -6.90
CA TYR A 425 -24.46 -1.25 -8.31
C TYR A 425 -23.76 -2.25 -9.23
N LEU A 426 -22.50 -2.57 -8.94
CA LEU A 426 -21.65 -3.46 -9.74
C LEU A 426 -21.57 -4.85 -9.12
N PRO A 427 -22.16 -5.90 -9.72
CA PRO A 427 -22.10 -7.26 -9.17
C PRO A 427 -20.66 -7.76 -8.97
N GLN A 428 -19.74 -7.38 -9.85
CA GLN A 428 -18.34 -7.79 -9.80
C GLN A 428 -17.56 -7.13 -8.66
N TRP A 429 -17.96 -5.95 -8.19
CA TRP A 429 -17.26 -5.21 -7.14
C TRP A 429 -17.15 -5.98 -5.83
N GLN A 430 -18.16 -6.76 -5.50
CA GLN A 430 -18.18 -7.59 -4.29
C GLN A 430 -17.02 -8.61 -4.25
N ALA A 431 -16.55 -9.06 -5.41
CA ALA A 431 -15.45 -10.03 -5.49
C ALA A 431 -14.12 -9.40 -5.07
N ILE A 432 -13.90 -8.12 -5.42
CA ILE A 432 -12.64 -7.42 -5.15
C ILE A 432 -12.67 -6.61 -3.85
N GLU A 433 -13.83 -6.42 -3.23
CA GLU A 433 -13.98 -5.65 -1.98
C GLU A 433 -13.15 -6.28 -0.86
N GLY A 434 -12.14 -5.54 -0.39
CA GLY A 434 -11.17 -5.99 0.61
C GLY A 434 -10.25 -7.11 0.12
N LEU A 435 -10.20 -7.38 -1.18
CA LEU A 435 -9.32 -8.40 -1.76
C LEU A 435 -7.87 -7.90 -1.73
N MET A 436 -7.01 -8.63 -1.05
CA MET A 436 -5.58 -8.41 -1.01
C MET A 436 -4.86 -9.38 -1.95
N GLN A 437 -3.84 -8.92 -2.64
CA GLN A 437 -2.82 -9.77 -3.26
C GLN A 437 -1.62 -9.87 -2.31
N PHE A 438 -1.19 -11.09 -2.01
CA PHE A 438 -0.05 -11.32 -1.11
C PHE A 438 1.26 -11.18 -1.88
N ASP A 439 1.66 -9.93 -2.14
CA ASP A 439 2.89 -9.54 -2.82
C ASP A 439 3.46 -8.23 -2.21
N LEU A 440 4.68 -7.85 -2.63
CA LEU A 440 5.34 -6.60 -2.20
C LEU A 440 5.13 -5.44 -3.20
N PHE A 441 4.44 -5.67 -4.29
CA PHE A 441 4.19 -4.67 -5.32
C PHE A 441 3.04 -3.76 -4.95
N HIS A 442 1.90 -4.35 -4.55
CA HIS A 442 0.73 -3.62 -4.10
C HIS A 442 0.86 -3.24 -2.63
N ILE A 443 0.37 -2.08 -2.27
CA ILE A 443 0.29 -1.63 -0.86
C ILE A 443 -1.15 -1.46 -0.38
N TYR A 444 -2.12 -1.63 -1.27
CA TYR A 444 -3.56 -1.51 -1.04
C TYR A 444 -4.32 -2.75 -1.52
N THR A 445 -5.54 -2.91 -1.02
CA THR A 445 -6.52 -3.88 -1.57
C THR A 445 -6.93 -3.47 -2.99
N VAL A 446 -7.45 -4.42 -3.78
CA VAL A 446 -7.79 -4.20 -5.20
C VAL A 446 -8.84 -3.11 -5.38
N ASP A 447 -9.87 -3.07 -4.54
CA ASP A 447 -10.91 -2.04 -4.54
C ASP A 447 -10.37 -0.65 -4.21
N GLU A 448 -9.56 -0.53 -3.15
CA GLU A 448 -8.90 0.73 -2.78
C GLU A 448 -7.93 1.20 -3.86
N HIS A 449 -7.12 0.29 -4.42
CA HIS A 449 -6.23 0.57 -5.55
C HIS A 449 -7.01 1.13 -6.74
N THR A 450 -8.10 0.46 -7.14
CA THR A 450 -8.95 0.90 -8.26
C THR A 450 -9.47 2.34 -8.07
N LEU A 451 -9.95 2.65 -6.87
CA LEU A 451 -10.40 4.01 -6.55
C LEU A 451 -9.26 5.04 -6.55
N ARG A 452 -8.07 4.64 -6.10
CA ARG A 452 -6.88 5.50 -6.14
C ARG A 452 -6.41 5.76 -7.57
N VAL A 453 -6.52 4.79 -8.48
CA VAL A 453 -6.29 4.99 -9.92
C VAL A 453 -7.25 6.06 -10.46
N MET A 454 -8.54 5.94 -10.16
CA MET A 454 -9.54 6.93 -10.58
C MET A 454 -9.25 8.31 -9.97
N LEU A 455 -8.89 8.38 -8.68
CA LEU A 455 -8.54 9.63 -8.00
C LEU A 455 -7.27 10.26 -8.58
N LYS A 456 -6.28 9.43 -8.96
CA LYS A 456 -5.06 9.91 -9.63
C LYS A 456 -5.38 10.50 -11.01
N LEU A 457 -6.26 9.86 -11.79
CA LEU A 457 -6.76 10.44 -13.05
C LEU A 457 -7.42 11.80 -12.81
N GLU A 458 -8.30 11.92 -11.81
CA GLU A 458 -8.93 13.19 -11.46
C GLU A 458 -7.89 14.26 -11.11
N SER A 459 -6.81 13.89 -10.41
CA SER A 459 -5.74 14.79 -10.01
C SER A 459 -4.93 15.36 -11.18
N PHE A 460 -4.97 14.74 -12.38
CA PHE A 460 -4.27 15.26 -13.56
C PHE A 460 -4.79 16.64 -14.01
N LEU A 461 -5.93 17.09 -13.53
CA LEU A 461 -6.42 18.45 -13.77
C LEU A 461 -5.70 19.52 -12.93
N SER A 462 -4.97 19.13 -11.89
CA SER A 462 -4.31 20.07 -10.98
C SER A 462 -3.05 20.72 -11.61
N GLN A 463 -2.67 21.89 -11.12
CA GLN A 463 -1.43 22.55 -11.56
C GLN A 463 -0.16 21.79 -11.10
N GLU A 464 -0.22 21.07 -9.99
CA GLU A 464 0.87 20.23 -9.52
C GLU A 464 1.14 19.11 -10.53
N SER A 465 0.10 18.47 -11.03
CA SER A 465 0.21 17.43 -12.06
C SER A 465 0.80 17.94 -13.37
N ALA A 466 0.66 19.23 -13.71
CA ALA A 466 1.32 19.80 -14.88
C ALA A 466 2.85 19.72 -14.80
N GLN A 467 3.42 19.74 -13.60
CA GLN A 467 4.87 19.62 -13.37
C GLN A 467 5.31 18.17 -13.20
N GLU A 468 4.53 17.37 -12.46
CA GLU A 468 4.87 15.99 -12.15
C GLU A 468 4.55 15.00 -13.27
N HIS A 469 3.46 15.23 -14.00
CA HIS A 469 2.92 14.35 -15.04
C HIS A 469 2.52 15.15 -16.30
N PRO A 470 3.45 15.86 -16.98
CA PRO A 470 3.12 16.84 -18.04
C PRO A 470 2.33 16.24 -19.19
N ILE A 471 2.64 15.01 -19.64
CA ILE A 471 1.92 14.35 -20.73
C ILE A 471 0.51 13.97 -20.29
N ALA A 472 0.35 13.30 -19.15
CA ALA A 472 -0.96 12.91 -18.62
C ALA A 472 -1.83 14.15 -18.34
N HIS A 473 -1.27 15.22 -17.77
CA HIS A 473 -1.96 16.50 -17.58
C HIS A 473 -2.44 17.10 -18.92
N ARG A 474 -1.55 17.17 -19.92
CA ARG A 474 -1.87 17.68 -21.27
C ARG A 474 -3.03 16.89 -21.87
N ILE A 475 -2.94 15.57 -21.91
CA ILE A 475 -3.95 14.70 -22.50
C ILE A 475 -5.28 14.85 -21.75
N PHE A 476 -5.26 14.65 -20.44
CA PHE A 476 -6.47 14.62 -19.62
C PHE A 476 -7.21 15.97 -19.59
N SER A 477 -6.48 17.09 -19.68
CA SER A 477 -7.04 18.43 -19.77
C SER A 477 -7.74 18.70 -21.12
N GLN A 478 -7.34 18.02 -22.18
CA GLN A 478 -7.93 18.18 -23.51
C GLN A 478 -9.16 17.28 -23.75
N LEU A 479 -9.36 16.26 -22.90
CA LEU A 479 -10.53 15.38 -23.00
C LEU A 479 -11.80 16.16 -22.63
N SER A 480 -12.73 16.26 -23.57
CA SER A 480 -14.04 16.85 -23.34
C SER A 480 -14.96 15.94 -22.53
N ASP A 481 -14.83 14.63 -22.71
CA ASP A 481 -15.51 13.59 -21.94
C ASP A 481 -14.48 12.61 -21.39
N ARG A 482 -14.52 12.41 -20.06
CA ARG A 482 -13.60 11.55 -19.32
C ARG A 482 -14.25 10.24 -18.88
N THR A 483 -15.54 10.07 -19.21
CA THR A 483 -16.35 8.93 -18.77
C THR A 483 -15.71 7.60 -19.14
N LEU A 484 -15.27 7.43 -20.39
CA LEU A 484 -14.65 6.18 -20.84
C LEU A 484 -13.38 5.84 -20.07
N LEU A 485 -12.53 6.84 -19.80
CA LEU A 485 -11.27 6.62 -19.08
C LEU A 485 -11.53 6.24 -17.61
N TYR A 486 -12.50 6.87 -16.96
CA TYR A 486 -12.90 6.49 -15.60
C TYR A 486 -13.53 5.11 -15.53
N ILE A 487 -14.36 4.73 -16.52
CA ILE A 487 -14.91 3.37 -16.61
C ILE A 487 -13.80 2.36 -16.84
N ALA A 488 -12.85 2.63 -17.73
CA ALA A 488 -11.69 1.75 -17.94
C ALA A 488 -10.89 1.57 -16.63
N ALA A 489 -10.65 2.66 -15.90
CA ALA A 489 -10.00 2.60 -14.60
C ALA A 489 -10.81 1.82 -13.55
N LEU A 490 -12.12 1.95 -13.54
CA LEU A 490 -13.02 1.20 -12.63
C LEU A 490 -12.96 -0.32 -12.90
N PHE A 491 -12.73 -0.72 -14.14
CA PHE A 491 -12.79 -2.10 -14.59
C PHE A 491 -11.43 -2.77 -14.84
N HIS A 492 -10.30 -2.04 -14.84
CA HIS A 492 -9.00 -2.59 -15.24
C HIS A 492 -8.59 -3.83 -14.43
N ASP A 493 -8.92 -3.85 -13.13
CA ASP A 493 -8.60 -4.91 -12.17
C ASP A 493 -9.83 -5.64 -11.59
N ILE A 494 -11.03 -5.38 -12.11
CA ILE A 494 -12.32 -5.85 -11.55
C ILE A 494 -12.42 -7.36 -11.47
N ALA A 495 -11.70 -8.09 -12.30
CA ALA A 495 -11.73 -9.54 -12.39
C ALA A 495 -10.62 -10.25 -11.60
N LYS A 496 -9.80 -9.51 -10.86
CA LYS A 496 -8.77 -10.11 -9.98
C LYS A 496 -9.42 -11.06 -8.97
N GLY A 497 -8.72 -12.14 -8.64
CA GLY A 497 -9.17 -13.16 -7.69
C GLY A 497 -10.18 -14.18 -8.20
N ARG A 498 -10.64 -14.08 -9.46
CA ARG A 498 -11.58 -15.05 -10.07
C ARG A 498 -10.92 -16.26 -10.72
N GLY A 499 -9.58 -16.26 -10.86
CA GLY A 499 -8.81 -17.24 -11.62
C GLY A 499 -8.83 -16.96 -13.12
N GLY A 500 -7.74 -17.30 -13.82
CA GLY A 500 -7.54 -16.94 -15.23
C GLY A 500 -6.93 -15.54 -15.42
N ASP A 501 -6.91 -15.06 -16.65
CA ASP A 501 -6.40 -13.73 -17.00
C ASP A 501 -7.43 -12.65 -16.63
N HIS A 502 -7.12 -11.85 -15.62
CA HIS A 502 -8.01 -10.79 -15.14
C HIS A 502 -8.28 -9.70 -16.17
N ALA A 503 -7.34 -9.44 -17.08
CA ALA A 503 -7.49 -8.41 -18.11
C ALA A 503 -8.48 -8.88 -19.18
N GLU A 504 -8.45 -10.17 -19.56
CA GLU A 504 -9.41 -10.74 -20.49
C GLU A 504 -10.82 -10.80 -19.88
N LEU A 505 -10.95 -11.32 -18.65
CA LEU A 505 -12.22 -11.37 -17.94
C LEU A 505 -12.79 -9.99 -17.67
N GLY A 506 -11.94 -9.03 -17.29
CA GLY A 506 -12.34 -7.64 -17.07
C GLY A 506 -12.83 -6.94 -18.36
N ALA A 507 -12.23 -7.30 -19.50
CA ALA A 507 -12.68 -6.80 -20.80
C ALA A 507 -14.09 -7.30 -21.19
N GLU A 508 -14.43 -8.54 -20.83
CA GLU A 508 -15.79 -9.07 -20.98
C GLU A 508 -16.76 -8.33 -20.07
N ASP A 509 -16.42 -8.18 -18.79
CA ASP A 509 -17.24 -7.48 -17.78
C ASP A 509 -17.54 -6.02 -18.21
N VAL A 510 -16.51 -5.28 -18.66
CA VAL A 510 -16.72 -3.87 -19.07
C VAL A 510 -17.53 -3.76 -20.35
N ALA A 511 -17.42 -4.72 -21.27
CA ALA A 511 -18.24 -4.74 -22.49
C ALA A 511 -19.71 -4.99 -22.16
N GLU A 512 -20.02 -5.92 -21.26
CA GLU A 512 -21.37 -6.15 -20.75
C GLU A 512 -21.93 -4.92 -20.03
N PHE A 513 -21.13 -4.30 -19.18
CA PHE A 513 -21.51 -3.06 -18.49
C PHE A 513 -21.82 -1.95 -19.51
N ALA A 514 -20.93 -1.71 -20.47
CA ALA A 514 -21.08 -0.66 -21.46
C ALA A 514 -22.31 -0.89 -22.34
N GLN A 515 -22.57 -2.13 -22.77
CA GLN A 515 -23.78 -2.48 -23.50
C GLN A 515 -25.07 -2.23 -22.68
N LEU A 516 -25.07 -2.63 -21.40
CA LEU A 516 -26.20 -2.41 -20.49
C LEU A 516 -26.49 -0.92 -20.30
N HIS A 517 -25.46 -0.07 -20.31
CA HIS A 517 -25.56 1.38 -20.15
C HIS A 517 -25.80 2.14 -21.45
N GLY A 518 -25.93 1.43 -22.58
CA GLY A 518 -26.28 2.02 -23.85
C GLY A 518 -25.17 2.80 -24.56
N LEU A 519 -23.91 2.47 -24.25
CA LEU A 519 -22.76 3.03 -24.98
C LEU A 519 -22.71 2.52 -26.41
N ASP A 520 -22.14 3.31 -27.34
CA ASP A 520 -22.01 2.92 -28.71
C ASP A 520 -20.95 1.83 -28.97
N ARG A 521 -20.95 1.24 -30.15
CA ARG A 521 -20.04 0.16 -30.51
C ARG A 521 -18.57 0.53 -30.38
N ARG A 522 -18.20 1.77 -30.73
CA ARG A 522 -16.81 2.26 -30.68
C ARG A 522 -16.36 2.47 -29.25
N GLU A 523 -17.26 2.97 -28.42
CA GLU A 523 -17.02 3.14 -26.97
C GLU A 523 -16.81 1.77 -26.31
N ILE A 524 -17.69 0.79 -26.61
CA ILE A 524 -17.56 -0.60 -26.09
C ILE A 524 -16.23 -1.21 -26.51
N ASP A 525 -15.89 -1.15 -27.82
CA ASP A 525 -14.65 -1.71 -28.34
C ASP A 525 -13.40 -1.02 -27.74
N THR A 526 -13.49 0.29 -27.47
CA THR A 526 -12.40 1.06 -26.84
C THR A 526 -12.22 0.67 -25.37
N LEU A 527 -13.31 0.55 -24.62
CA LEU A 527 -13.28 0.13 -23.21
C LEU A 527 -12.75 -1.29 -23.03
N ALA A 528 -13.29 -2.24 -23.80
CA ALA A 528 -12.83 -3.62 -23.77
C ALA A 528 -11.34 -3.73 -24.11
N TRP A 529 -10.89 -2.98 -25.12
CA TRP A 529 -9.48 -2.94 -25.49
C TRP A 529 -8.61 -2.31 -24.38
N LEU A 530 -9.04 -1.19 -23.77
CA LEU A 530 -8.30 -0.52 -22.70
C LEU A 530 -8.12 -1.44 -21.50
N VAL A 531 -9.18 -2.11 -21.06
CA VAL A 531 -9.13 -3.04 -19.92
C VAL A 531 -8.24 -4.23 -20.26
N LYS A 532 -8.42 -4.83 -21.45
CA LYS A 532 -7.57 -5.96 -21.88
C LYS A 532 -6.10 -5.59 -21.98
N SER A 533 -5.81 -4.37 -22.42
CA SER A 533 -4.45 -3.91 -22.77
C SER A 533 -3.85 -2.96 -21.74
N HIS A 534 -4.42 -2.82 -20.54
CA HIS A 534 -3.98 -1.82 -19.57
C HIS A 534 -2.50 -1.97 -19.14
N LEU A 535 -1.95 -3.19 -19.18
CA LEU A 535 -0.55 -3.48 -18.90
C LEU A 535 0.38 -3.30 -20.13
N LEU A 536 -0.16 -3.14 -21.34
CA LEU A 536 0.62 -3.15 -22.59
C LEU A 536 1.74 -2.09 -22.59
N MET A 537 1.41 -0.84 -22.25
CA MET A 537 2.39 0.25 -22.22
C MET A 537 3.44 0.04 -21.15
N SER A 538 3.03 -0.44 -19.97
CA SER A 538 3.93 -0.75 -18.85
C SER A 538 4.93 -1.85 -19.22
N ILE A 539 4.46 -2.95 -19.81
CA ILE A 539 5.29 -4.07 -20.27
C ILE A 539 6.24 -3.59 -21.36
N THR A 540 5.75 -2.86 -22.37
CA THR A 540 6.60 -2.39 -23.48
C THR A 540 7.69 -1.46 -22.98
N ALA A 541 7.33 -0.42 -22.20
CA ALA A 541 8.31 0.56 -21.73
C ALA A 541 9.38 -0.06 -20.81
N GLN A 542 8.98 -0.93 -19.89
CA GLN A 542 9.90 -1.43 -18.87
C GLN A 542 10.67 -2.69 -19.27
N ARG A 543 10.16 -3.50 -20.21
CA ARG A 543 10.74 -4.81 -20.57
C ARG A 543 11.23 -4.90 -22.01
N ARG A 544 11.13 -3.84 -22.81
CA ARG A 544 11.58 -3.82 -24.22
C ARG A 544 12.52 -2.66 -24.46
N ASP A 545 13.33 -2.77 -25.51
CA ASP A 545 14.15 -1.66 -25.97
C ASP A 545 13.29 -0.69 -26.80
N ILE A 546 12.81 0.39 -26.19
CA ILE A 546 11.98 1.39 -26.86
C ILE A 546 12.74 2.23 -27.89
N HIS A 547 14.05 2.10 -27.96
CA HIS A 547 14.85 2.73 -29.02
C HIS A 547 14.91 1.89 -30.31
N ASP A 548 14.51 0.60 -30.21
CA ASP A 548 14.34 -0.27 -31.36
C ASP A 548 13.06 0.15 -32.12
N PRO A 549 13.18 0.58 -33.40
CA PRO A 549 12.03 0.98 -34.21
C PRO A 549 10.96 -0.13 -34.34
N GLU A 550 11.38 -1.40 -34.38
CA GLU A 550 10.45 -2.55 -34.45
C GLU A 550 9.56 -2.64 -33.21
N VAL A 551 10.10 -2.39 -32.02
CA VAL A 551 9.35 -2.39 -30.76
C VAL A 551 8.30 -1.29 -30.75
N VAL A 552 8.67 -0.08 -31.19
CA VAL A 552 7.76 1.07 -31.27
C VAL A 552 6.63 0.79 -32.29
N MET A 553 6.97 0.20 -33.46
CA MET A 553 5.97 -0.15 -34.45
C MET A 553 4.98 -1.19 -33.94
N ASN A 554 5.47 -2.28 -33.37
CA ASN A 554 4.62 -3.33 -32.80
C ASN A 554 3.68 -2.78 -31.72
N PHE A 555 4.18 -1.85 -30.91
CA PHE A 555 3.36 -1.15 -29.93
C PHE A 555 2.32 -0.25 -30.59
N ALA A 556 2.70 0.53 -31.61
CA ALA A 556 1.80 1.40 -32.36
C ALA A 556 0.69 0.59 -33.09
N GLU A 557 1.04 -0.56 -33.67
CA GLU A 557 0.07 -1.48 -34.28
C GLU A 557 -0.92 -2.04 -33.29
N ALA A 558 -0.46 -2.41 -32.09
CA ALA A 558 -1.32 -2.90 -31.01
C ALA A 558 -2.25 -1.81 -30.47
N VAL A 559 -1.78 -0.58 -30.36
CA VAL A 559 -2.55 0.59 -29.90
C VAL A 559 -3.52 1.10 -30.99
N GLN A 560 -3.13 1.08 -32.26
CA GLN A 560 -3.91 1.40 -33.48
C GLN A 560 -4.16 2.88 -33.72
N ASN A 561 -4.37 3.74 -32.75
CA ASN A 561 -4.69 5.15 -32.97
C ASN A 561 -4.36 6.03 -31.74
N GLN A 562 -4.32 7.36 -31.98
CA GLN A 562 -3.98 8.36 -30.98
C GLN A 562 -4.90 8.36 -29.76
N VAL A 563 -6.21 8.15 -29.93
CA VAL A 563 -7.18 8.17 -28.83
C VAL A 563 -6.88 7.03 -27.83
N ARG A 564 -6.60 5.81 -28.35
CA ARG A 564 -6.21 4.68 -27.49
C ARG A 564 -4.87 4.91 -26.82
N LEU A 565 -3.90 5.52 -27.52
CA LEU A 565 -2.61 5.89 -26.95
C LEU A 565 -2.79 6.86 -25.79
N ASP A 566 -3.59 7.89 -25.96
CA ASP A 566 -3.87 8.91 -24.95
C ASP A 566 -4.52 8.32 -23.70
N TYR A 567 -5.55 7.50 -23.89
CA TYR A 567 -6.25 6.84 -22.78
C TYR A 567 -5.35 5.83 -22.06
N LEU A 568 -4.63 4.99 -22.81
CA LEU A 568 -3.72 4.01 -22.24
C LEU A 568 -2.60 4.69 -21.44
N THR A 569 -2.05 5.80 -21.94
CA THR A 569 -1.00 6.56 -21.25
C THR A 569 -1.50 7.11 -19.92
N CYS A 570 -2.66 7.76 -19.91
CA CYS A 570 -3.25 8.28 -18.67
C CYS A 570 -3.55 7.16 -17.67
N LEU A 571 -4.14 6.06 -18.14
CA LEU A 571 -4.46 4.90 -17.30
C LEU A 571 -3.19 4.28 -16.70
N THR A 572 -2.16 4.04 -17.52
CA THR A 572 -0.90 3.43 -17.07
C THR A 572 -0.17 4.30 -16.04
N VAL A 573 -0.09 5.62 -16.28
CA VAL A 573 0.53 6.55 -15.31
C VAL A 573 -0.24 6.56 -14.00
N ALA A 574 -1.56 6.59 -14.07
CA ALA A 574 -2.41 6.59 -12.87
C ALA A 574 -2.29 5.28 -12.08
N ASP A 575 -2.28 4.15 -12.77
CA ASP A 575 -2.14 2.81 -12.19
C ASP A 575 -0.82 2.65 -11.44
N ILE A 576 0.31 2.96 -12.08
CA ILE A 576 1.64 2.88 -11.43
C ILE A 576 1.72 3.80 -10.21
N CYS A 577 1.24 5.04 -10.32
CA CYS A 577 1.26 5.99 -9.21
C CYS A 577 0.36 5.56 -8.04
N ALA A 578 -0.78 4.92 -8.32
CA ALA A 578 -1.73 4.46 -7.33
C ALA A 578 -1.31 3.15 -6.65
N THR A 579 -0.51 2.33 -7.31
CA THR A 579 -0.02 1.06 -6.76
C THR A 579 0.94 1.28 -5.60
N ASN A 580 1.95 2.11 -5.80
CA ASN A 580 2.90 2.52 -4.78
C ASN A 580 3.59 3.82 -5.24
N GLY A 581 3.50 4.88 -4.43
CA GLY A 581 4.05 6.19 -4.77
C GLY A 581 5.54 6.21 -5.10
N ASN A 582 6.31 5.25 -4.57
CA ASN A 582 7.75 5.13 -4.83
C ASN A 582 8.07 4.50 -6.19
N LEU A 583 7.08 3.93 -6.88
CA LEU A 583 7.31 3.30 -8.19
C LEU A 583 7.43 4.31 -9.32
N TRP A 584 6.90 5.52 -9.17
CA TRP A 584 6.94 6.58 -10.17
C TRP A 584 8.11 7.53 -9.91
N ASN A 585 9.21 7.34 -10.60
CA ASN A 585 10.43 8.15 -10.50
C ASN A 585 10.74 8.90 -11.81
N SER A 586 11.81 9.69 -11.82
CA SER A 586 12.23 10.48 -12.99
C SER A 586 12.58 9.61 -14.20
N TRP A 587 13.18 8.45 -13.98
CA TRP A 587 13.50 7.48 -15.03
C TRP A 587 12.24 6.94 -15.70
N LYS A 588 11.30 6.40 -14.92
CA LYS A 588 10.04 5.89 -15.46
C LYS A 588 9.26 6.99 -16.20
N ARG A 589 9.18 8.19 -15.62
CA ARG A 589 8.53 9.34 -16.28
C ARG A 589 9.07 9.56 -17.66
N SER A 590 10.40 9.61 -17.82
CA SER A 590 11.04 9.84 -19.12
C SER A 590 10.88 8.66 -20.07
N LEU A 591 10.95 7.43 -19.57
CA LEU A 591 10.77 6.22 -20.35
C LEU A 591 9.37 6.14 -20.97
N PHE A 592 8.33 6.38 -20.18
CA PHE A 592 6.94 6.41 -20.67
C PHE A 592 6.68 7.59 -21.60
N ALA A 593 7.29 8.76 -21.31
CA ALA A 593 7.22 9.92 -22.18
C ALA A 593 7.82 9.63 -23.56
N SER A 594 8.99 9.00 -23.61
CA SER A 594 9.64 8.63 -24.88
C SER A 594 8.83 7.62 -25.67
N LEU A 595 8.27 6.58 -25.04
CA LEU A 595 7.42 5.63 -25.76
C LEU A 595 6.17 6.31 -26.32
N TYR A 596 5.53 7.21 -25.56
CA TYR A 596 4.40 7.99 -26.03
C TYR A 596 4.77 8.84 -27.25
N GLU A 597 5.86 9.65 -27.16
CA GLU A 597 6.29 10.55 -28.21
C GLU A 597 6.70 9.80 -29.50
N PHE A 598 7.42 8.69 -29.37
CA PHE A 598 7.79 7.86 -30.52
C PHE A 598 6.55 7.27 -31.22
N THR A 599 5.57 6.82 -30.44
CA THR A 599 4.32 6.27 -30.98
C THR A 599 3.44 7.36 -31.62
N GLU A 600 3.34 8.53 -31.00
CA GLU A 600 2.65 9.71 -31.54
C GLU A 600 3.24 10.12 -32.90
N GLN A 601 4.58 10.11 -33.03
CA GLN A 601 5.27 10.38 -34.28
C GLN A 601 4.95 9.34 -35.36
N GLN A 602 4.86 8.05 -35.03
CA GLN A 602 4.46 6.99 -35.96
C GLN A 602 3.04 7.21 -36.48
N PHE A 603 2.09 7.58 -35.62
CA PHE A 603 0.73 7.91 -36.05
C PHE A 603 0.68 9.15 -36.94
N ALA A 604 1.46 10.19 -36.63
CA ALA A 604 1.54 11.42 -37.44
C ALA A 604 2.14 11.17 -38.83
N GLN A 605 3.05 10.20 -38.95
CA GLN A 605 3.65 9.80 -40.25
C GLN A 605 2.78 8.81 -41.04
N GLY A 606 1.63 8.38 -40.47
CA GLY A 606 0.67 7.51 -41.12
C GLY A 606 1.09 6.05 -41.21
N MET A 607 1.79 5.55 -40.20
CA MET A 607 2.28 4.15 -40.09
C MET A 607 3.07 3.72 -41.34
N LYS A 608 3.78 4.66 -41.93
CA LYS A 608 4.68 4.34 -43.06
C LYS A 608 5.85 3.52 -42.55
N GLU A 609 6.39 2.69 -43.44
CA GLU A 609 7.53 1.80 -43.18
C GLU A 609 8.53 2.47 -42.24
N LEU A 610 8.97 1.70 -41.26
CA LEU A 610 10.03 2.03 -40.30
C LEU A 610 11.15 2.80 -41.00
N LEU A 611 11.64 3.87 -40.43
CA LEU A 611 12.99 4.33 -40.68
C LEU A 611 13.87 3.09 -40.60
N ASP A 612 14.50 2.72 -41.70
CA ASP A 612 15.47 1.64 -41.73
C ASP A 612 16.51 1.91 -40.62
N TYR A 613 16.96 0.87 -39.93
CA TYR A 613 17.96 0.94 -38.89
C TYR A 613 19.13 1.86 -39.24
N SER A 614 19.53 1.83 -40.53
CA SER A 614 20.55 2.69 -41.09
C SER A 614 20.11 4.17 -41.22
N GLU A 615 18.86 4.45 -41.50
CA GLU A 615 18.32 5.83 -41.58
C GLU A 615 18.27 6.45 -40.18
N LYS A 616 17.84 5.69 -39.15
CA LYS A 616 17.84 6.14 -37.77
C LYS A 616 19.26 6.41 -37.25
N SER A 617 20.20 5.54 -37.56
CA SER A 617 21.63 5.73 -37.27
C SER A 617 22.16 7.02 -37.92
N ALA A 618 21.85 7.24 -39.22
CA ALA A 618 22.29 8.43 -39.93
C ALA A 618 21.68 9.73 -39.37
N GLU A 619 20.39 9.72 -38.98
CA GLU A 619 19.72 10.86 -38.35
C GLU A 619 20.35 11.20 -36.99
N ASN A 620 20.55 10.22 -36.13
CA ASN A 620 21.16 10.43 -34.82
C ASN A 620 22.60 10.93 -34.91
N ARG A 621 23.39 10.41 -35.87
CA ARG A 621 24.75 10.92 -36.17
C ARG A 621 24.70 12.38 -36.58
N LYS A 622 23.78 12.76 -37.50
CA LYS A 622 23.64 14.14 -37.98
C LYS A 622 23.29 15.09 -36.84
N LEU A 623 22.32 14.70 -35.98
CA LEU A 623 21.92 15.51 -34.83
C LEU A 623 23.03 15.62 -33.78
N ALA A 624 23.73 14.52 -33.50
CA ALA A 624 24.87 14.53 -32.60
C ALA A 624 26.00 15.42 -33.09
N GLN A 625 26.29 15.42 -34.42
CA GLN A 625 27.26 16.28 -35.05
C GLN A 625 26.89 17.77 -34.93
N GLN A 626 25.60 18.10 -35.03
CA GLN A 626 25.11 19.47 -34.82
C GLN A 626 25.38 19.92 -33.38
N ILE A 627 25.08 19.06 -32.39
CA ILE A 627 25.33 19.32 -30.97
C ILE A 627 26.84 19.51 -30.73
N LEU A 628 27.66 18.64 -31.26
CA LEU A 628 29.12 18.75 -31.14
C LEU A 628 29.63 20.07 -31.73
N THR A 629 29.14 20.49 -32.87
CA THR A 629 29.52 21.76 -33.50
C THR A 629 29.09 22.98 -32.66
N GLN A 630 27.95 22.92 -31.97
CA GLN A 630 27.43 24.00 -31.15
C GLN A 630 28.09 24.06 -29.77
N ASP A 631 28.19 22.93 -29.08
CA ASP A 631 28.57 22.86 -27.66
C ASP A 631 30.03 22.52 -27.43
N TYR A 632 30.72 21.93 -28.45
CA TYR A 632 32.07 21.44 -28.38
C TYR A 632 32.90 21.84 -29.63
N SER A 633 32.87 23.14 -29.98
CA SER A 633 33.40 23.70 -31.23
C SER A 633 34.93 23.46 -31.46
N ASP A 634 35.64 23.10 -30.38
CA ASP A 634 37.09 22.87 -30.41
C ASP A 634 37.49 21.49 -30.97
N ILE A 635 36.50 20.58 -31.15
CA ILE A 635 36.73 19.23 -31.63
C ILE A 635 36.80 19.24 -33.17
N ALA A 636 37.94 18.77 -33.72
CA ALA A 636 38.11 18.68 -35.15
C ALA A 636 37.22 17.60 -35.77
N PRO A 637 36.44 17.87 -36.85
CA PRO A 637 35.50 16.91 -37.46
C PRO A 637 36.14 15.59 -37.84
N ILE A 638 37.41 15.60 -38.28
CA ILE A 638 38.12 14.39 -38.66
C ILE A 638 38.31 13.41 -37.50
N LEU A 639 38.45 13.90 -36.26
CA LEU A 639 38.58 13.06 -35.06
C LEU A 639 37.26 12.41 -34.69
N ILE A 640 36.13 13.13 -34.91
CA ILE A 640 34.79 12.59 -34.74
C ILE A 640 34.56 11.43 -35.71
N GLU A 641 34.88 11.63 -37.00
CA GLU A 641 34.74 10.60 -38.02
C GLU A 641 35.57 9.36 -37.71
N GLN A 642 36.82 9.55 -37.27
CA GLN A 642 37.70 8.43 -36.89
C GLN A 642 37.15 7.65 -35.69
N LEU A 643 36.65 8.32 -34.68
CA LEU A 643 36.02 7.67 -33.53
C LEU A 643 34.74 6.90 -33.93
N TRP A 644 33.87 7.54 -34.68
CA TRP A 644 32.58 6.96 -35.10
C TRP A 644 32.74 5.80 -36.08
N ALA A 645 33.79 5.77 -36.88
CA ALA A 645 34.06 4.64 -37.77
C ALA A 645 34.36 3.32 -37.01
N ARG A 646 34.74 3.39 -35.74
CA ARG A 646 34.98 2.23 -34.87
C ARG A 646 33.69 1.67 -34.25
N CYS A 647 32.65 2.50 -34.18
CA CYS A 647 31.40 2.16 -33.51
C CYS A 647 30.46 1.39 -34.45
N PRO A 648 29.78 0.33 -33.98
CA PRO A 648 28.73 -0.34 -34.73
C PRO A 648 27.50 0.56 -34.90
N GLU A 649 26.61 0.25 -35.86
CA GLU A 649 25.35 1.01 -36.08
C GLU A 649 24.47 1.01 -34.85
N ASP A 650 24.40 -0.08 -34.13
CA ASP A 650 23.68 -0.24 -32.88
C ASP A 650 23.95 0.88 -31.88
N TYR A 651 25.20 1.34 -31.77
CA TYR A 651 25.55 2.43 -30.88
C TYR A 651 24.77 3.71 -31.20
N PHE A 652 24.62 4.03 -32.49
CA PHE A 652 23.95 5.27 -32.93
C PHE A 652 22.42 5.15 -32.88
N VAL A 653 21.88 3.95 -32.97
CA VAL A 653 20.43 3.72 -32.87
C VAL A 653 19.95 3.75 -31.43
N ARG A 654 20.68 3.13 -30.52
CA ARG A 654 20.30 2.96 -29.11
C ARG A 654 20.62 4.16 -28.23
N ASN A 655 21.57 5.02 -28.65
CA ASN A 655 21.92 6.23 -27.91
C ASN A 655 21.28 7.47 -28.48
N MET A 656 20.87 8.38 -27.62
CA MET A 656 20.33 9.67 -28.03
C MET A 656 21.44 10.57 -28.58
N PRO A 657 21.11 11.50 -29.49
CA PRO A 657 22.10 12.43 -30.06
C PRO A 657 22.94 13.18 -29.01
N LYS A 658 22.33 13.57 -27.88
CA LYS A 658 23.03 14.23 -26.78
C LYS A 658 24.03 13.29 -26.06
N GLN A 659 23.67 12.00 -25.91
CA GLN A 659 24.57 11.00 -25.31
C GLN A 659 25.76 10.72 -26.25
N ILE A 660 25.47 10.53 -27.54
CA ILE A 660 26.52 10.36 -28.56
C ILE A 660 27.47 11.54 -28.54
N ALA A 661 26.95 12.78 -28.53
CA ALA A 661 27.80 13.99 -28.48
C ALA A 661 28.65 14.03 -27.17
N TRP A 662 28.07 13.70 -26.04
CA TRP A 662 28.78 13.65 -24.76
C TRP A 662 29.85 12.58 -24.75
N HIS A 663 29.55 11.33 -25.14
CA HIS A 663 30.56 10.25 -25.24
C HIS A 663 31.70 10.64 -26.20
N THR A 664 31.34 11.23 -27.36
CA THR A 664 32.32 11.70 -28.31
C THR A 664 33.26 12.75 -27.71
N SER A 665 32.71 13.74 -26.98
CA SER A 665 33.48 14.80 -26.33
C SER A 665 34.47 14.27 -25.28
N LEU A 666 34.12 13.16 -24.64
CA LEU A 666 34.98 12.51 -23.64
C LEU A 666 36.14 11.72 -24.28
N LEU A 667 35.93 11.16 -25.49
CA LEU A 667 36.84 10.16 -26.07
C LEU A 667 37.78 10.71 -27.15
N VAL A 668 37.42 11.84 -27.76
CA VAL A 668 38.21 12.37 -28.93
C VAL A 668 39.68 12.61 -28.62
N ASP A 669 39.97 13.12 -27.43
CA ASP A 669 41.36 13.39 -26.99
C ASP A 669 41.82 12.46 -25.86
N PHE A 670 41.05 11.39 -25.60
CA PHE A 670 41.35 10.49 -24.49
C PHE A 670 42.38 9.44 -24.87
N ALA A 671 43.54 9.47 -24.18
CA ALA A 671 44.70 8.61 -24.45
C ALA A 671 44.91 7.46 -23.44
N GLU A 672 44.10 7.41 -22.37
CA GLU A 672 44.22 6.37 -21.35
C GLU A 672 43.44 5.10 -21.69
N ALA A 673 43.76 3.98 -21.03
CA ALA A 673 43.16 2.68 -21.32
C ALA A 673 41.77 2.47 -20.71
N LEU A 674 41.39 3.29 -19.69
CA LEU A 674 40.14 3.17 -18.96
C LEU A 674 39.54 4.54 -18.67
N LEU A 675 38.26 4.75 -19.04
CA LEU A 675 37.46 5.90 -18.68
C LEU A 675 36.19 5.43 -17.99
N VAL A 676 35.88 6.01 -16.85
CA VAL A 676 34.57 5.89 -16.18
C VAL A 676 34.06 7.30 -15.95
N LYS A 677 32.90 7.65 -16.49
CA LYS A 677 32.24 8.96 -16.31
C LYS A 677 30.78 8.80 -15.94
N ILE A 678 30.33 9.62 -15.00
CA ILE A 678 28.98 9.58 -14.48
C ILE A 678 28.31 10.95 -14.65
N SER A 679 27.13 10.98 -15.25
CA SER A 679 26.39 12.21 -15.56
C SER A 679 24.87 12.07 -15.34
N ASN A 680 24.25 13.15 -14.86
CA ASN A 680 22.78 13.30 -14.77
C ASN A 680 22.20 14.12 -15.95
N ARG A 681 23.03 14.55 -16.92
CA ARG A 681 22.62 15.57 -17.90
C ARG A 681 22.12 15.01 -19.21
N PHE A 682 22.61 13.83 -19.61
CA PHE A 682 22.47 13.34 -20.96
C PHE A 682 21.51 12.15 -21.06
N SER A 683 21.28 11.46 -19.96
CA SER A 683 20.28 10.41 -19.86
C SER A 683 18.88 10.96 -19.59
N LEU A 684 17.86 10.23 -20.02
CA LEU A 684 16.46 10.57 -19.80
C LEU A 684 16.03 10.22 -18.36
N GLY A 685 16.24 11.15 -17.41
CA GLY A 685 15.70 11.00 -16.04
C GLY A 685 16.41 10.02 -15.12
N GLY A 686 17.50 9.39 -15.56
CA GLY A 686 18.40 8.56 -14.75
C GLY A 686 19.81 9.16 -14.66
N THR A 687 20.68 8.51 -13.89
CA THR A 687 22.11 8.81 -13.86
C THR A 687 22.81 7.84 -14.79
N GLU A 688 23.50 8.35 -15.79
CA GLU A 688 24.26 7.53 -16.73
C GLU A 688 25.68 7.29 -16.21
N VAL A 689 26.08 6.02 -16.21
CA VAL A 689 27.46 5.56 -15.99
C VAL A 689 28.00 5.12 -17.34
N PHE A 690 28.91 5.88 -17.91
CA PHE A 690 29.56 5.56 -19.17
C PHE A 690 30.96 4.99 -18.90
N ILE A 691 31.27 3.83 -19.53
CA ILE A 691 32.52 3.10 -19.37
C ILE A 691 33.14 2.88 -20.75
N TYR A 692 34.41 3.27 -20.88
CA TYR A 692 35.22 2.98 -22.04
C TYR A 692 36.48 2.29 -21.56
N CYS A 693 36.75 1.08 -22.04
CA CYS A 693 37.98 0.34 -21.79
C CYS A 693 38.12 -0.78 -22.83
N GLN A 694 39.25 -1.45 -22.82
CA GLN A 694 39.41 -2.69 -23.58
C GLN A 694 38.50 -3.76 -23.00
N ASP A 695 37.84 -4.53 -23.86
CA ASP A 695 36.96 -5.63 -23.41
C ASP A 695 37.76 -6.65 -22.59
N GLN A 696 37.22 -7.08 -21.48
CA GLN A 696 37.86 -7.99 -20.55
C GLN A 696 36.86 -8.99 -19.94
N PRO A 697 37.32 -10.18 -19.55
CA PRO A 697 36.46 -11.17 -18.90
C PRO A 697 35.76 -10.60 -17.66
N HIS A 698 34.50 -10.95 -17.53
CA HIS A 698 33.66 -10.55 -16.37
C HIS A 698 33.44 -9.03 -16.21
N LEU A 699 33.61 -8.23 -17.26
CA LEU A 699 33.46 -6.77 -17.21
C LEU A 699 32.09 -6.40 -16.64
N PHE A 700 30.99 -6.93 -17.21
CA PHE A 700 29.63 -6.66 -16.77
C PHE A 700 29.43 -7.07 -15.30
N ASN A 701 29.98 -8.23 -14.88
CA ASN A 701 29.89 -8.67 -13.49
C ASN A 701 30.57 -7.70 -12.52
N LYS A 702 31.79 -7.21 -12.86
CA LYS A 702 32.50 -6.23 -12.04
C LYS A 702 31.71 -4.94 -11.86
N VAL A 703 31.08 -4.46 -12.95
CA VAL A 703 30.30 -3.23 -12.94
C VAL A 703 29.04 -3.39 -12.09
N VAL A 704 28.20 -4.40 -12.36
CA VAL A 704 26.92 -4.58 -11.64
C VAL A 704 27.13 -4.92 -10.17
N SER A 705 28.17 -5.69 -9.84
CA SER A 705 28.53 -5.97 -8.44
C SER A 705 28.99 -4.72 -7.69
N THR A 706 29.74 -3.83 -8.36
CA THR A 706 30.20 -2.58 -7.75
C THR A 706 29.06 -1.60 -7.54
N ILE A 707 28.17 -1.45 -8.53
CA ILE A 707 26.97 -0.60 -8.44
C ILE A 707 26.06 -1.11 -7.32
N GLY A 708 25.82 -2.42 -7.26
CA GLY A 708 25.01 -3.06 -6.23
C GLY A 708 25.59 -2.92 -4.82
N ALA A 709 26.91 -3.09 -4.66
CA ALA A 709 27.61 -2.90 -3.38
C ALA A 709 27.51 -1.45 -2.87
N LYS A 710 27.38 -0.48 -3.76
CA LYS A 710 27.15 0.94 -3.44
C LYS A 710 25.67 1.29 -3.25
N LYS A 711 24.76 0.32 -3.32
CA LYS A 711 23.32 0.45 -3.10
C LYS A 711 22.63 1.39 -4.11
N PHE A 712 22.96 1.23 -5.38
CA PHE A 712 22.21 1.85 -6.48
C PHE A 712 21.35 0.82 -7.20
N SER A 713 20.25 1.26 -7.76
CA SER A 713 19.38 0.48 -8.64
C SER A 713 19.83 0.65 -10.09
N ILE A 714 20.00 -0.47 -10.81
CA ILE A 714 20.28 -0.48 -12.24
C ILE A 714 18.95 -0.66 -12.97
N HIS A 715 18.70 0.11 -14.02
CA HIS A 715 17.47 0.04 -14.82
C HIS A 715 17.72 -0.39 -16.26
N ASP A 716 18.84 0.02 -16.84
CA ASP A 716 19.22 -0.26 -18.21
C ASP A 716 20.71 -0.47 -18.30
N ALA A 717 21.13 -1.39 -19.15
CA ALA A 717 22.51 -1.61 -19.47
C ALA A 717 22.65 -1.87 -20.98
N GLN A 718 23.40 -1.01 -21.64
CA GLN A 718 23.78 -1.17 -23.05
C GLN A 718 25.24 -1.55 -23.13
N ILE A 719 25.52 -2.71 -23.73
CA ILE A 719 26.87 -3.28 -23.85
C ILE A 719 27.24 -3.26 -25.31
N ILE A 720 28.19 -2.40 -25.64
CA ILE A 720 28.59 -2.17 -27.05
C ILE A 720 30.07 -2.36 -27.18
N THR A 721 30.48 -3.34 -27.96
CA THR A 721 31.91 -3.59 -28.29
C THR A 721 32.21 -3.05 -29.69
N THR A 722 33.22 -2.24 -29.78
CA THR A 722 33.73 -1.68 -31.03
C THR A 722 34.55 -2.72 -31.84
N GLN A 723 34.78 -2.45 -33.13
CA GLN A 723 35.51 -3.37 -34.01
C GLN A 723 36.95 -3.66 -33.59
N ASP A 724 37.54 -2.76 -32.83
CA ASP A 724 38.92 -2.88 -32.30
C ASP A 724 38.96 -3.40 -30.84
N GLY A 725 37.83 -3.93 -30.34
CA GLY A 725 37.73 -4.61 -29.03
C GLY A 725 37.71 -3.69 -27.82
N TYR A 726 37.24 -2.44 -27.99
CA TYR A 726 36.93 -1.57 -26.88
C TYR A 726 35.44 -1.57 -26.62
N VAL A 727 35.04 -1.37 -25.36
CA VAL A 727 33.66 -1.27 -24.95
C VAL A 727 33.22 0.18 -24.78
N PHE A 728 31.98 0.47 -25.18
CA PHE A 728 31.23 1.72 -24.95
C PHE A 728 29.98 1.38 -24.17
N ASP A 729 30.16 1.00 -22.89
CA ASP A 729 29.09 0.52 -22.09
C ASP A 729 28.42 1.66 -21.34
N SER A 730 27.10 1.69 -21.36
CA SER A 730 26.26 2.66 -20.62
C SER A 730 25.31 1.94 -19.67
N PHE A 731 25.29 2.38 -18.43
CA PHE A 731 24.34 1.91 -17.41
C PHE A 731 23.49 3.07 -16.92
N ILE A 732 22.19 2.89 -16.85
CA ILE A 732 21.30 3.88 -16.25
C ILE A 732 20.97 3.42 -14.84
N ILE A 733 21.32 4.27 -13.86
CA ILE A 733 21.13 3.98 -12.44
C ILE A 733 20.35 5.09 -11.73
N THR A 734 19.78 4.75 -10.57
CA THR A 734 19.20 5.70 -9.60
C THR A 734 19.61 5.32 -8.19
N GLU A 735 19.39 6.22 -7.24
CA GLU A 735 19.36 5.89 -5.82
C GLU A 735 18.21 4.87 -5.56
N LEU A 736 18.24 4.15 -4.42
CA LEU A 736 17.19 3.18 -4.08
C LEU A 736 15.79 3.80 -3.93
N ASN A 737 15.73 5.10 -3.66
CA ASN A 737 14.46 5.86 -3.62
C ASN A 737 13.99 6.35 -5.01
N GLY A 738 14.70 5.98 -6.08
CA GLY A 738 14.40 6.35 -7.45
C GLY A 738 14.87 7.75 -7.88
N GLU A 739 15.59 8.47 -7.02
CA GLU A 739 16.13 9.79 -7.34
C GLU A 739 17.47 9.70 -8.11
N LEU A 740 17.85 10.81 -8.74
CA LEU A 740 19.14 10.96 -9.40
C LEU A 740 20.28 10.88 -8.39
N VAL A 741 21.41 10.28 -8.79
CA VAL A 741 22.57 10.14 -7.92
C VAL A 741 23.19 11.51 -7.63
N GLU A 742 23.42 11.84 -6.37
CA GLU A 742 24.05 13.08 -5.94
C GLU A 742 25.52 13.18 -6.35
N PHE A 743 26.04 14.42 -6.42
CA PHE A 743 27.38 14.70 -6.94
C PHE A 743 28.49 13.93 -6.20
N ASP A 744 28.46 13.90 -4.87
CA ASP A 744 29.52 13.25 -4.08
C ASP A 744 29.46 11.72 -4.23
N ARG A 745 28.25 11.15 -4.28
CA ARG A 745 28.04 9.73 -4.52
C ARG A 745 28.45 9.31 -5.95
N ARG A 746 28.24 10.16 -6.95
CA ARG A 746 28.74 9.92 -8.31
C ARG A 746 30.27 9.80 -8.35
N ARG A 747 30.98 10.71 -7.66
CA ARG A 747 32.45 10.65 -7.55
C ARG A 747 32.93 9.40 -6.83
N GLU A 748 32.25 9.01 -5.75
CA GLU A 748 32.56 7.79 -5.01
C GLU A 748 32.38 6.54 -5.89
N LEU A 749 31.30 6.48 -6.66
CA LEU A 749 31.01 5.38 -7.58
C LEU A 749 32.03 5.35 -8.75
N GLU A 750 32.39 6.49 -9.33
CA GLU A 750 33.36 6.61 -10.40
C GLU A 750 34.71 6.05 -9.95
N GLN A 751 35.17 6.37 -8.74
CA GLN A 751 36.40 5.83 -8.16
C GLN A 751 36.28 4.33 -7.89
N ALA A 752 35.16 3.87 -7.33
CA ALA A 752 34.96 2.47 -7.02
C ALA A 752 34.94 1.59 -8.28
N LEU A 753 34.29 2.04 -9.36
CA LEU A 753 34.26 1.37 -10.65
C LEU A 753 35.64 1.35 -11.29
N THR A 754 36.40 2.47 -11.25
CA THR A 754 37.75 2.53 -11.77
C THR A 754 38.68 1.50 -11.09
N VAL A 755 38.62 1.42 -9.76
CA VAL A 755 39.38 0.44 -8.99
C VAL A 755 38.94 -1.01 -9.30
N ALA A 756 37.65 -1.26 -9.39
CA ALA A 756 37.12 -2.60 -9.68
C ALA A 756 37.51 -3.09 -11.09
N LEU A 757 37.50 -2.20 -12.09
CA LEU A 757 37.84 -2.51 -13.46
C LEU A 757 39.34 -2.73 -13.67
N GLN A 758 40.21 -2.10 -12.86
CA GLN A 758 41.67 -2.32 -12.85
C GLN A 758 42.08 -3.56 -12.06
N SER A 759 41.17 -4.12 -11.24
CA SER A 759 41.45 -5.31 -10.43
C SER A 759 41.18 -6.59 -11.20
N GLU A 760 42.04 -7.60 -11.03
CA GLU A 760 41.77 -8.95 -11.51
C GLU A 760 40.75 -9.72 -10.63
N LYS A 761 40.46 -9.24 -9.43
CA LYS A 761 39.51 -9.88 -8.49
C LYS A 761 38.10 -9.38 -8.69
N LEU A 762 37.13 -10.30 -8.68
CA LEU A 762 35.73 -9.94 -8.62
C LEU A 762 35.38 -9.28 -7.26
N PRO A 763 34.58 -8.25 -7.25
CA PRO A 763 34.11 -7.64 -6.01
C PRO A 763 33.37 -8.67 -5.14
N ALA A 764 33.59 -8.66 -3.83
CA ALA A 764 32.85 -9.52 -2.91
C ALA A 764 31.38 -9.09 -2.86
N LEU A 765 30.47 -9.98 -3.19
CA LEU A 765 29.03 -9.76 -3.06
C LEU A 765 28.67 -9.67 -1.56
N SER A 766 28.28 -8.51 -1.10
CA SER A 766 27.68 -8.33 0.22
C SER A 766 26.20 -8.71 0.15
N ILE A 767 25.89 -9.98 0.38
CA ILE A 767 24.51 -10.48 0.41
C ILE A 767 23.97 -10.20 1.81
N VAL A 768 23.33 -9.05 1.99
CA VAL A 768 22.47 -8.81 3.16
C VAL A 768 21.05 -9.16 2.74
N PRO A 769 20.47 -10.29 3.22
CA PRO A 769 19.12 -10.67 2.82
C PRO A 769 18.11 -9.60 3.26
N ASN A 770 17.26 -9.16 2.35
CA ASN A 770 16.09 -8.37 2.72
C ASN A 770 15.14 -9.25 3.55
N ARG A 771 14.86 -8.85 4.79
CA ARG A 771 14.02 -9.61 5.73
C ARG A 771 12.63 -9.91 5.15
N GLN A 772 12.06 -8.99 4.39
CA GLN A 772 10.74 -9.16 3.79
C GLN A 772 10.75 -10.25 2.71
N LEU A 773 11.79 -10.31 1.87
CA LEU A 773 11.90 -11.27 0.76
C LEU A 773 11.99 -12.73 1.23
N GLN A 774 12.40 -13.00 2.47
CA GLN A 774 12.51 -14.36 3.02
C GLN A 774 11.16 -15.12 3.10
N HIS A 775 10.06 -14.39 3.03
CA HIS A 775 8.70 -14.94 3.15
C HIS A 775 8.01 -15.15 1.80
N PHE A 776 8.69 -14.77 0.72
CA PHE A 776 8.19 -14.93 -0.63
C PHE A 776 8.97 -16.01 -1.38
N THR A 777 8.27 -16.79 -2.15
CA THR A 777 8.84 -17.81 -3.03
C THR A 777 8.43 -17.48 -4.46
N VAL A 778 9.41 -17.17 -5.30
CA VAL A 778 9.22 -16.94 -6.74
C VAL A 778 9.89 -18.09 -7.48
N GLN A 779 9.11 -18.81 -8.27
CA GLN A 779 9.67 -19.83 -9.14
C GLN A 779 10.43 -19.14 -10.28
N THR A 780 11.69 -19.48 -10.45
CA THR A 780 12.50 -18.97 -11.58
C THR A 780 11.92 -19.45 -12.90
N ASP A 781 11.55 -18.50 -13.77
CA ASP A 781 11.03 -18.78 -15.11
C ASP A 781 11.91 -18.07 -16.16
N VAL A 782 12.21 -18.80 -17.24
CA VAL A 782 13.01 -18.30 -18.34
C VAL A 782 12.25 -18.51 -19.64
N ARG A 783 12.04 -17.43 -20.40
CA ARG A 783 11.32 -17.45 -21.67
C ARG A 783 12.18 -16.83 -22.76
N PHE A 784 12.19 -17.49 -23.92
CA PHE A 784 12.83 -16.94 -25.12
C PHE A 784 11.73 -16.39 -26.04
N LEU A 785 11.94 -15.18 -26.53
CA LEU A 785 11.01 -14.47 -27.40
C LEU A 785 11.51 -14.56 -28.84
N HIS A 786 10.61 -14.43 -29.82
CA HIS A 786 10.93 -14.34 -31.23
C HIS A 786 11.98 -15.36 -31.71
N GLU A 787 11.68 -16.65 -31.54
CA GLU A 787 12.61 -17.77 -31.81
C GLU A 787 13.23 -17.78 -33.23
N ASN A 788 12.72 -16.97 -34.15
CA ASN A 788 13.14 -16.91 -35.55
C ASN A 788 14.13 -15.78 -35.88
N LYS A 789 14.47 -14.90 -34.91
CA LYS A 789 15.53 -13.88 -35.12
C LYS A 789 16.89 -14.57 -35.27
N LYS A 790 17.64 -14.24 -36.32
CA LYS A 790 18.93 -14.86 -36.63
C LYS A 790 20.12 -14.11 -36.01
N GLU A 791 19.95 -12.85 -35.69
CA GLU A 791 21.03 -11.98 -35.23
C GLU A 791 21.30 -12.06 -33.73
N HIS A 792 20.25 -12.19 -32.91
CA HIS A 792 20.36 -12.25 -31.45
C HIS A 792 19.21 -13.04 -30.83
N THR A 793 19.34 -13.38 -29.56
CA THR A 793 18.30 -14.05 -28.76
C THR A 793 17.78 -13.10 -27.69
N GLU A 794 16.47 -12.96 -27.63
CA GLU A 794 15.77 -12.22 -26.61
C GLU A 794 15.30 -13.18 -25.50
N MET A 795 15.63 -12.86 -24.26
CA MET A 795 15.34 -13.70 -23.11
C MET A 795 14.70 -12.88 -21.99
N GLU A 796 13.60 -13.36 -21.44
CA GLU A 796 13.00 -12.87 -20.19
C GLU A 796 13.37 -13.83 -19.05
N LEU A 797 13.76 -13.24 -17.91
CA LEU A 797 14.04 -13.93 -16.67
C LEU A 797 13.10 -13.37 -15.59
N VAL A 798 12.33 -14.25 -14.96
CA VAL A 798 11.56 -13.92 -13.75
C VAL A 798 12.16 -14.70 -12.59
N ALA A 799 12.56 -14.01 -11.52
CA ALA A 799 13.16 -14.64 -10.34
C ALA A 799 12.86 -13.80 -9.08
N LEU A 800 13.17 -14.33 -7.89
CA LEU A 800 13.14 -13.55 -6.66
C LEU A 800 14.21 -12.44 -6.70
N ASP A 801 13.82 -11.18 -6.47
CA ASP A 801 14.74 -10.03 -6.48
C ASP A 801 15.63 -10.04 -5.23
N LYS A 802 16.70 -10.77 -5.28
CA LYS A 802 17.70 -10.87 -4.20
C LYS A 802 18.98 -10.11 -4.51
N PRO A 803 19.66 -9.54 -3.51
CA PRO A 803 20.95 -8.89 -3.71
C PRO A 803 21.94 -9.80 -4.43
N GLY A 804 22.53 -9.31 -5.52
CA GLY A 804 23.50 -10.06 -6.31
C GLY A 804 22.91 -10.95 -7.41
N LEU A 805 21.61 -10.94 -7.63
CA LEU A 805 20.95 -11.70 -8.71
C LEU A 805 21.61 -11.43 -10.08
N LEU A 806 21.74 -10.16 -10.44
CA LEU A 806 22.29 -9.76 -11.72
C LEU A 806 23.77 -10.21 -11.89
N ALA A 807 24.53 -10.21 -10.80
CA ALA A 807 25.90 -10.72 -10.81
C ALA A 807 25.95 -12.25 -11.00
N GLN A 808 25.01 -13.00 -10.41
CA GLN A 808 24.89 -14.45 -10.63
C GLN A 808 24.51 -14.76 -12.09
N VAL A 809 23.53 -14.03 -12.63
CA VAL A 809 23.12 -14.14 -14.04
C VAL A 809 24.29 -13.88 -14.98
N SER A 810 25.04 -12.79 -14.72
CA SER A 810 26.24 -12.43 -15.48
C SER A 810 27.32 -13.52 -15.43
N GLN A 811 27.52 -14.12 -14.28
CA GLN A 811 28.48 -15.22 -14.13
C GLN A 811 28.08 -16.42 -15.00
N ILE A 812 26.79 -16.79 -15.01
CA ILE A 812 26.26 -17.88 -15.84
C ILE A 812 26.47 -17.58 -17.33
N PHE A 813 26.22 -16.35 -17.77
CA PHE A 813 26.49 -15.96 -19.16
C PHE A 813 27.95 -16.13 -19.52
N SER A 814 28.85 -15.72 -18.63
CA SER A 814 30.30 -15.87 -18.85
C SER A 814 30.74 -17.34 -18.89
N GLU A 815 30.20 -18.19 -18.00
CA GLU A 815 30.50 -19.64 -17.97
C GLU A 815 30.04 -20.37 -19.22
N LEU A 816 28.94 -19.90 -19.81
CA LEU A 816 28.37 -20.44 -21.04
C LEU A 816 28.94 -19.76 -22.31
N ASN A 817 29.91 -18.86 -22.20
CA ASN A 817 30.49 -18.05 -23.28
C ASN A 817 29.43 -17.29 -24.11
N LEU A 818 28.47 -16.68 -23.43
CA LEU A 818 27.44 -15.84 -24.03
C LEU A 818 27.81 -14.37 -23.94
N ASN A 819 27.55 -13.63 -25.02
CA ASN A 819 27.74 -12.19 -25.03
C ASN A 819 26.42 -11.49 -24.73
N LEU A 820 26.44 -10.57 -23.78
CA LEU A 820 25.31 -9.69 -23.48
C LEU A 820 25.42 -8.43 -24.35
N LEU A 821 24.33 -8.06 -25.02
CA LEU A 821 24.23 -6.84 -25.81
C LEU A 821 23.39 -5.76 -25.13
N ASN A 822 22.35 -6.15 -24.41
CA ASN A 822 21.48 -5.24 -23.69
C ASN A 822 20.82 -5.95 -22.51
N ALA A 823 20.56 -5.20 -21.45
CA ALA A 823 19.78 -5.69 -20.32
C ALA A 823 18.83 -4.60 -19.81
N LYS A 824 17.55 -4.91 -19.71
CA LYS A 824 16.54 -4.12 -19.00
C LYS A 824 16.26 -4.78 -17.67
N ILE A 825 16.45 -4.05 -16.58
CA ILE A 825 16.35 -4.56 -15.22
C ILE A 825 15.12 -3.93 -14.56
N THR A 826 14.17 -4.78 -14.19
CA THR A 826 12.91 -4.31 -13.62
C THR A 826 12.56 -5.11 -12.37
N THR A 827 12.41 -4.42 -11.25
CA THR A 827 11.89 -5.02 -10.01
C THR A 827 10.39 -4.71 -9.88
N VAL A 828 9.59 -5.75 -9.67
CA VAL A 828 8.15 -5.69 -9.44
C VAL A 828 7.84 -6.40 -8.12
N GLY A 829 7.78 -5.65 -7.02
CA GLY A 829 7.59 -6.20 -5.69
C GLY A 829 8.75 -7.10 -5.25
N GLU A 830 8.47 -8.40 -5.07
CA GLU A 830 9.46 -9.42 -4.73
C GLU A 830 10.15 -10.03 -5.96
N LYS A 831 9.72 -9.68 -7.19
CA LYS A 831 10.19 -10.29 -8.43
C LYS A 831 11.13 -9.36 -9.18
N ALA A 832 12.26 -9.90 -9.61
CA ALA A 832 13.03 -9.35 -10.72
C ALA A 832 12.42 -9.89 -12.02
N GLU A 833 12.10 -8.99 -12.95
CA GLU A 833 11.56 -9.30 -14.28
C GLU A 833 12.50 -8.67 -15.31
N ASP A 834 13.60 -9.36 -15.59
CA ASP A 834 14.70 -8.83 -16.36
C ASP A 834 14.61 -9.32 -17.82
N PHE A 835 14.97 -8.45 -18.74
CA PHE A 835 15.05 -8.76 -20.16
C PHE A 835 16.49 -8.62 -20.65
N PHE A 836 16.96 -9.63 -21.40
CA PHE A 836 18.32 -9.69 -21.93
C PHE A 836 18.32 -9.94 -23.43
N ILE A 837 19.21 -9.24 -24.12
CA ILE A 837 19.55 -9.52 -25.52
C ILE A 837 20.93 -10.18 -25.55
N LEU A 838 20.99 -11.40 -26.04
CA LEU A 838 22.18 -12.26 -25.99
C LEU A 838 22.59 -12.77 -27.36
N THR A 839 23.90 -13.02 -27.53
CA THR A 839 24.44 -13.79 -28.62
C THR A 839 25.36 -14.89 -28.08
N ASN A 840 25.66 -15.90 -28.90
CA ASN A 840 26.74 -16.85 -28.62
C ASN A 840 28.10 -16.21 -28.86
N GLN A 841 29.15 -16.96 -28.57
CA GLN A 841 30.56 -16.52 -28.75
C GLN A 841 30.91 -16.09 -30.19
N PHE A 842 30.09 -16.44 -31.21
CA PHE A 842 30.28 -16.10 -32.63
C PHE A 842 29.46 -14.87 -33.04
N GLY A 843 28.77 -14.21 -32.12
CA GLY A 843 27.88 -13.06 -32.39
C GLY A 843 26.57 -13.42 -33.07
N GLN A 844 26.08 -14.66 -32.96
CA GLN A 844 24.85 -15.15 -33.55
C GLN A 844 23.80 -15.44 -32.48
N ALA A 845 22.53 -15.52 -32.87
CA ALA A 845 21.45 -15.99 -32.01
C ALA A 845 21.74 -17.39 -31.47
N LEU A 846 21.36 -17.66 -30.24
CA LEU A 846 21.54 -18.94 -29.55
C LEU A 846 20.76 -20.05 -30.28
N ALA A 847 21.44 -21.17 -30.57
CA ALA A 847 20.79 -22.38 -31.06
C ALA A 847 19.81 -22.94 -30.01
N ARG A 848 18.88 -23.79 -30.44
CA ARG A 848 17.89 -24.40 -29.54
C ARG A 848 18.55 -25.13 -28.36
N GLU A 849 19.62 -25.85 -28.59
CA GLU A 849 20.36 -26.57 -27.56
C GLU A 849 21.03 -25.61 -26.55
N GLU A 850 21.62 -24.51 -27.04
CA GLU A 850 22.22 -23.46 -26.19
C GLU A 850 21.17 -22.79 -25.30
N ARG A 851 19.96 -22.51 -25.85
CA ARG A 851 18.81 -21.96 -25.08
C ARG A 851 18.35 -22.93 -24.01
N GLU A 852 18.22 -24.22 -24.29
CA GLU A 852 17.82 -25.21 -23.30
C GLU A 852 18.85 -25.37 -22.17
N ILE A 853 20.14 -25.37 -22.49
CA ILE A 853 21.22 -25.39 -21.50
C ILE A 853 21.15 -24.15 -20.60
N LEU A 854 21.05 -22.96 -21.21
CA LEU A 854 20.95 -21.70 -20.46
C LEU A 854 19.74 -21.71 -19.52
N LYS A 855 18.57 -22.12 -20.01
CA LYS A 855 17.35 -22.25 -19.20
C LYS A 855 17.54 -23.18 -18.03
N GLN A 856 18.08 -24.37 -18.24
CA GLN A 856 18.31 -25.37 -17.18
C GLN A 856 19.29 -24.86 -16.12
N VAL A 857 20.38 -24.19 -16.52
CA VAL A 857 21.36 -23.65 -15.60
C VAL A 857 20.75 -22.50 -14.78
N LEU A 858 20.05 -21.56 -15.41
CA LEU A 858 19.39 -20.44 -14.73
C LEU A 858 18.35 -20.93 -13.72
N VAL A 859 17.47 -21.85 -14.12
CA VAL A 859 16.45 -22.40 -13.22
C VAL A 859 17.07 -23.18 -12.05
N LYS A 860 18.21 -23.85 -12.26
CA LYS A 860 18.90 -24.62 -11.23
C LYS A 860 19.69 -23.75 -10.24
N GLU A 861 20.38 -22.73 -10.72
CA GLU A 861 21.33 -21.94 -9.91
C GLU A 861 20.68 -20.70 -9.27
N ILE A 862 19.55 -20.23 -9.84
CA ILE A 862 18.83 -19.05 -9.33
C ILE A 862 17.59 -19.53 -8.58
N HIS A 863 17.72 -19.60 -7.24
CA HIS A 863 16.65 -20.00 -6.32
C HIS A 863 16.23 -18.84 -5.42
#